data_525828aa8be9ece1c2618111f45f5841
#
_entry.id   525828aa8be9ece1c2618111f45f5841
#
_cell.length_a   1.000
_cell.length_b   1.000
_cell.length_c   1.000
_cell.angle_alpha   90.00
_cell.angle_beta   90.00
_cell.angle_gamma   90.00
#
_symmetry.space_group_name_H-M   'P 1'
#
loop_
_entity.id
_entity.type
_entity.pdbx_description
1 polymer ?
#
loop_
_entity_poly.entity_id
_entity_poly.type
_entity_poly.pdbx_seq_one_letter_code
_entity_poly.pdbx_strand_id
1 'polypeptide(L)'
;MANISIDFDSKKNEIYLLGDIAALQRHRFAWRYVRDYLCPVVKPEHIIIPVGEKEPFAVMSDISSMLSKYGFTEAQSESTEKVVQDYYEEERRFAEFSKKALLIRNNDCDANEFKQFTDSVSMNLTARSLYPLQLLSAYHMAFSQNACNFSVPGAGKTSIVYGAYAYLHNLPKDDPKYVERILIVGPLSSFGPWEAEFEECFGKSPQSKRLVGGVSKADKQDYLISKYPFELTLISYNSLDSLRSEIGFFLRNNRVMVVLDEAHKAKNSTGGVIAQAVLEMSKDSKSRIVLTGTPAPNGYEDIYNMFKFIWPNKNVMGFEVNQLRDITATSDTARITRLIDNISPYFIRIRKSDLNIPPATVHPPIRVSMGPLQQRIYSFIEKKYMDEFIADESDDTTSRFKTALAKARTVRLMQAASDPAMLKTPLRDFFVDEDIPVETYQAIDDSEVMKSILEYESHEIPSKYLAVEQLVKRIVSEGGKVVIWATFIHTIHGLKNYLEQKGIHCQELYGATPVEREGIDDEFVLTRERIVNAFQDPDCPFKVIIANPFAVAESISLHKACHNAIYVERSFNAAHFVQSKDRIHRYGLKPGTVTNYYFVLSQDTIEETIDSRLAEKERRMTEIMESMPIPLFNNISEDLGDEDIKALIKDYVRRTKKS
;
A
#
# COMPACT_ATOMS: atom_id res chain seq x y z
N MET A 1 46.54 -36.63 -8.03
CA MET A 1 45.25 -36.16 -7.54
C MET A 1 44.23 -36.53 -8.60
N ALA A 2 43.05 -36.93 -8.24
CA ALA A 2 42.01 -37.28 -9.19
C ALA A 2 41.47 -35.98 -9.84
N ASN A 3 41.38 -35.97 -11.17
CA ASN A 3 40.98 -34.81 -11.95
C ASN A 3 39.50 -34.90 -12.35
N ILE A 4 38.70 -33.91 -11.97
CA ILE A 4 37.27 -33.76 -12.33
C ILE A 4 37.17 -32.55 -13.22
N SER A 5 36.57 -32.72 -14.41
CA SER A 5 36.21 -31.60 -15.30
C SER A 5 34.76 -31.24 -15.12
N ILE A 6 34.48 -29.92 -15.05
CA ILE A 6 33.14 -29.36 -15.02
C ILE A 6 32.84 -28.80 -16.42
N ASP A 7 31.75 -29.25 -17.01
CA ASP A 7 31.23 -28.76 -18.30
C ASP A 7 29.78 -28.37 -18.17
N PHE A 8 29.35 -27.25 -18.78
CA PHE A 8 28.00 -26.73 -18.72
C PHE A 8 27.33 -26.72 -20.08
N ASP A 9 26.24 -27.44 -20.23
CA ASP A 9 25.38 -27.39 -21.41
C ASP A 9 24.23 -26.38 -21.20
N SER A 10 24.38 -25.19 -21.77
CA SER A 10 23.40 -24.09 -21.65
C SER A 10 22.04 -24.41 -22.30
N LYS A 11 21.98 -25.32 -23.29
CA LYS A 11 20.73 -25.69 -23.96
C LYS A 11 19.87 -26.61 -23.12
N LYS A 12 20.50 -27.48 -22.31
CA LYS A 12 19.83 -28.43 -21.43
C LYS A 12 19.71 -27.92 -20.00
N ASN A 13 20.46 -26.86 -19.67
CA ASN A 13 20.59 -26.34 -18.32
C ASN A 13 21.11 -27.40 -17.34
N GLU A 14 22.16 -28.12 -17.75
CA GLU A 14 22.77 -29.25 -17.04
C GLU A 14 24.27 -29.05 -16.90
N ILE A 15 24.82 -29.42 -15.73
CA ILE A 15 26.26 -29.47 -15.46
C ILE A 15 26.71 -30.91 -15.55
N TYR A 16 27.77 -31.17 -16.30
CA TYR A 16 28.40 -32.48 -16.46
C TYR A 16 29.69 -32.52 -15.67
N LEU A 17 29.84 -33.52 -14.79
CA LEU A 17 31.11 -33.86 -14.15
C LEU A 17 31.74 -35.03 -14.92
N LEU A 18 32.94 -34.79 -15.41
CA LEU A 18 33.70 -35.72 -16.26
C LEU A 18 35.05 -36.03 -15.59
N GLY A 19 35.75 -37.09 -16.02
CA GLY A 19 37.07 -37.46 -15.53
C GLY A 19 37.03 -38.61 -14.52
N ASP A 20 37.76 -38.52 -13.43
CA ASP A 20 37.87 -39.60 -12.47
C ASP A 20 36.64 -39.72 -11.53
N ILE A 21 35.49 -40.00 -12.16
CA ILE A 21 34.19 -40.16 -11.47
C ILE A 21 34.23 -41.23 -10.42
N ALA A 22 35.01 -42.32 -10.66
CA ALA A 22 35.14 -43.43 -9.71
C ALA A 22 35.87 -43.00 -8.43
N ALA A 23 36.82 -42.06 -8.51
CA ALA A 23 37.46 -41.50 -7.34
C ALA A 23 36.50 -40.60 -6.53
N LEU A 24 35.69 -39.77 -7.21
CA LEU A 24 34.67 -38.95 -6.58
C LEU A 24 33.62 -39.79 -5.85
N GLN A 25 33.15 -40.87 -6.46
CA GLN A 25 32.17 -41.80 -5.85
C GLN A 25 32.75 -42.57 -4.64
N ARG A 26 34.04 -42.88 -4.67
CA ARG A 26 34.73 -43.51 -3.52
C ARG A 26 34.98 -42.56 -2.34
N HIS A 27 35.02 -41.27 -2.58
CA HIS A 27 35.21 -40.26 -1.53
C HIS A 27 33.94 -40.03 -0.74
N ARG A 28 33.78 -40.61 0.42
CA ARG A 28 32.55 -40.70 1.23
C ARG A 28 31.82 -39.33 1.37
N PHE A 29 32.54 -38.27 1.72
CA PHE A 29 31.92 -36.96 1.99
C PHE A 29 31.61 -36.17 0.71
N ALA A 30 32.51 -36.20 -0.27
CA ALA A 30 32.27 -35.54 -1.55
C ALA A 30 31.09 -36.19 -2.28
N TRP A 31 31.05 -37.52 -2.31
CA TRP A 31 29.95 -38.25 -2.93
C TRP A 31 28.62 -38.03 -2.24
N ARG A 32 28.62 -38.00 -0.88
CA ARG A 32 27.41 -37.65 -0.13
C ARG A 32 26.89 -36.27 -0.49
N TYR A 33 27.76 -35.28 -0.60
CA TYR A 33 27.36 -33.92 -1.04
C TYR A 33 26.73 -33.95 -2.42
N VAL A 34 27.38 -34.52 -3.41
CA VAL A 34 26.85 -34.61 -4.79
C VAL A 34 25.48 -35.29 -4.80
N ARG A 35 25.37 -36.45 -4.16
CA ARG A 35 24.16 -37.27 -4.16
C ARG A 35 22.99 -36.59 -3.43
N ASP A 36 23.21 -36.05 -2.24
CA ASP A 36 22.16 -35.61 -1.32
C ASP A 36 21.71 -34.15 -1.60
N TYR A 37 22.60 -33.30 -2.15
CA TYR A 37 22.32 -31.88 -2.35
C TYR A 37 22.17 -31.48 -3.82
N LEU A 38 22.80 -32.20 -4.76
CA LEU A 38 22.78 -31.83 -6.17
C LEU A 38 21.88 -32.72 -7.02
N CYS A 39 21.25 -33.75 -6.44
CA CYS A 39 20.30 -34.64 -7.09
C CYS A 39 20.75 -35.16 -8.46
N PRO A 40 21.94 -35.76 -8.58
CA PRO A 40 22.56 -36.09 -9.86
C PRO A 40 21.91 -37.26 -10.58
N VAL A 41 21.99 -37.28 -11.91
CA VAL A 41 21.83 -38.46 -12.71
C VAL A 41 23.19 -39.07 -12.98
N VAL A 42 23.45 -40.25 -12.42
CA VAL A 42 24.75 -40.91 -12.52
C VAL A 42 24.77 -41.83 -13.74
N LYS A 43 25.76 -41.63 -14.63
CA LYS A 43 26.08 -42.51 -15.75
C LYS A 43 27.48 -43.11 -15.59
N PRO A 44 27.86 -44.16 -16.33
CA PRO A 44 29.14 -44.84 -16.16
C PRO A 44 30.36 -43.92 -16.35
N GLU A 45 30.27 -42.95 -17.29
CA GLU A 45 31.40 -42.11 -17.69
C GLU A 45 31.28 -40.67 -17.19
N HIS A 46 30.10 -40.25 -16.68
CA HIS A 46 29.86 -38.88 -16.23
C HIS A 46 28.70 -38.82 -15.23
N ILE A 47 28.65 -37.69 -14.51
CA ILE A 47 27.55 -37.33 -13.62
C ILE A 47 26.86 -36.09 -14.20
N ILE A 48 25.54 -36.12 -14.35
CA ILE A 48 24.73 -35.00 -14.80
C ILE A 48 24.06 -34.37 -13.59
N ILE A 49 24.24 -33.08 -13.39
CA ILE A 49 23.61 -32.30 -12.34
C ILE A 49 22.62 -31.32 -12.99
N PRO A 50 21.30 -31.51 -12.82
CA PRO A 50 20.30 -30.57 -13.31
C PRO A 50 20.40 -29.27 -12.50
N VAL A 51 20.53 -28.13 -13.17
CA VAL A 51 20.61 -26.80 -12.53
C VAL A 51 19.24 -26.36 -12.01
N GLY A 52 18.16 -26.72 -12.70
CA GLY A 52 16.81 -26.39 -12.34
C GLY A 52 16.55 -24.86 -12.39
N GLU A 53 15.99 -24.33 -11.31
CA GLU A 53 15.73 -22.88 -11.16
C GLU A 53 16.94 -22.13 -10.54
N LYS A 54 18.02 -22.83 -10.19
CA LYS A 54 19.21 -22.22 -9.62
C LYS A 54 20.05 -21.53 -10.71
N GLU A 55 20.87 -20.58 -10.28
CA GLU A 55 21.84 -19.95 -11.18
C GLU A 55 22.98 -20.91 -11.50
N PRO A 56 23.32 -21.15 -12.78
CA PRO A 56 24.35 -22.11 -13.18
C PRO A 56 25.68 -21.87 -12.50
N PHE A 57 26.09 -20.60 -12.40
CA PHE A 57 27.34 -20.22 -11.74
C PHE A 57 27.36 -20.59 -10.26
N ALA A 58 26.25 -20.37 -9.52
CA ALA A 58 26.18 -20.72 -8.11
C ALA A 58 26.38 -22.22 -7.89
N VAL A 59 25.73 -23.04 -8.72
CA VAL A 59 25.88 -24.50 -8.64
C VAL A 59 27.30 -24.94 -8.99
N MET A 60 27.92 -24.34 -10.03
CA MET A 60 29.31 -24.60 -10.41
C MET A 60 30.29 -24.19 -9.30
N SER A 61 30.10 -23.02 -8.70
CA SER A 61 30.92 -22.52 -7.59
C SER A 61 30.85 -23.44 -6.37
N ASP A 62 29.67 -23.94 -6.04
CA ASP A 62 29.47 -24.92 -4.96
C ASP A 62 30.20 -26.22 -5.25
N ILE A 63 30.14 -26.71 -6.51
CA ILE A 63 30.87 -27.91 -6.94
C ILE A 63 32.37 -27.68 -6.86
N SER A 64 32.88 -26.57 -7.38
CA SER A 64 34.31 -26.20 -7.33
C SER A 64 34.82 -26.13 -5.89
N SER A 65 34.07 -25.47 -5.01
CA SER A 65 34.39 -25.39 -3.59
C SER A 65 34.44 -26.76 -2.92
N MET A 66 33.50 -27.62 -3.27
CA MET A 66 33.46 -29.01 -2.77
C MET A 66 34.66 -29.83 -3.28
N LEU A 67 34.95 -29.75 -4.59
CA LEU A 67 36.11 -30.47 -5.18
C LEU A 67 37.43 -30.04 -4.52
N SER A 68 37.65 -28.71 -4.41
CA SER A 68 38.83 -28.15 -3.74
C SER A 68 38.96 -28.62 -2.27
N LYS A 69 37.85 -28.55 -1.51
CA LYS A 69 37.79 -28.96 -0.09
C LYS A 69 38.20 -30.40 0.12
N TYR A 70 37.89 -31.27 -0.82
CA TYR A 70 38.16 -32.71 -0.72
C TYR A 70 39.36 -33.16 -1.53
N GLY A 71 40.20 -32.24 -2.02
CA GLY A 71 41.50 -32.52 -2.65
C GLY A 71 41.41 -33.04 -4.09
N PHE A 72 40.34 -32.76 -4.82
CA PHE A 72 40.26 -33.02 -6.22
C PHE A 72 40.87 -31.87 -7.03
N THR A 73 41.51 -32.18 -8.13
CA THR A 73 41.98 -31.18 -9.11
C THR A 73 40.81 -30.89 -10.05
N GLU A 74 40.51 -29.62 -10.23
CA GLU A 74 39.46 -29.16 -11.12
C GLU A 74 40.04 -28.76 -12.48
N ALA A 75 39.34 -29.12 -13.57
CA ALA A 75 39.53 -28.58 -14.91
C ALA A 75 38.20 -28.03 -15.38
N GLN A 76 38.21 -26.86 -16.01
CA GLN A 76 37.00 -26.28 -16.60
C GLN A 76 37.07 -26.40 -18.13
N SER A 77 35.92 -26.66 -18.78
CA SER A 77 35.84 -26.60 -20.22
C SER A 77 35.80 -25.15 -20.70
N GLU A 78 36.12 -24.89 -21.94
CA GLU A 78 36.08 -23.56 -22.55
C GLU A 78 34.68 -22.95 -22.49
N SER A 79 33.62 -23.77 -22.58
CA SER A 79 32.21 -23.36 -22.40
C SER A 79 31.93 -22.90 -20.98
N THR A 80 32.45 -23.60 -19.97
CA THR A 80 32.32 -23.29 -18.55
C THR A 80 33.08 -22.02 -18.19
N GLU A 81 34.33 -21.86 -18.68
CA GLU A 81 35.11 -20.63 -18.48
C GLU A 81 34.38 -19.40 -19.02
N LYS A 82 33.75 -19.53 -20.21
CA LYS A 82 32.95 -18.46 -20.78
C LYS A 82 31.73 -18.09 -19.89
N VAL A 83 30.99 -19.06 -19.40
CA VAL A 83 29.85 -18.81 -18.49
C VAL A 83 30.30 -18.11 -17.20
N VAL A 84 31.44 -18.53 -16.65
CA VAL A 84 32.03 -17.91 -15.47
C VAL A 84 32.43 -16.47 -15.75
N GLN A 85 33.05 -16.22 -16.89
CA GLN A 85 33.44 -14.88 -17.34
C GLN A 85 32.22 -13.98 -17.56
N ASP A 86 31.22 -14.47 -18.29
CA ASP A 86 29.94 -13.75 -18.54
C ASP A 86 29.26 -13.38 -17.23
N TYR A 87 29.24 -14.29 -16.24
CA TYR A 87 28.71 -14.03 -14.91
C TYR A 87 29.44 -12.91 -14.17
N TYR A 88 30.79 -12.97 -14.12
CA TYR A 88 31.56 -11.92 -13.44
C TYR A 88 31.43 -10.56 -14.16
N GLU A 89 31.32 -10.55 -15.48
CA GLU A 89 31.04 -9.32 -16.21
C GLU A 89 29.65 -8.77 -15.90
N GLU A 90 28.63 -9.63 -15.80
CA GLU A 90 27.27 -9.23 -15.42
C GLU A 90 27.24 -8.68 -13.99
N GLU A 91 27.89 -9.37 -13.03
CA GLU A 91 28.00 -8.90 -11.65
C GLU A 91 28.73 -7.55 -11.55
N ARG A 92 29.80 -7.36 -12.30
CA ARG A 92 30.51 -6.08 -12.35
C ARG A 92 29.60 -4.98 -12.90
N ARG A 93 28.93 -5.22 -14.03
CA ARG A 93 27.98 -4.26 -14.62
C ARG A 93 26.85 -3.93 -13.65
N PHE A 94 26.36 -4.93 -12.93
CA PHE A 94 25.33 -4.74 -11.93
C PHE A 94 25.83 -3.94 -10.72
N ALA A 95 27.04 -4.17 -10.25
CA ALA A 95 27.65 -3.40 -9.18
C ALA A 95 27.89 -1.93 -9.59
N GLU A 96 28.38 -1.67 -10.81
CA GLU A 96 28.54 -0.32 -11.35
C GLU A 96 27.19 0.40 -11.50
N PHE A 97 26.17 -0.31 -12.00
CA PHE A 97 24.80 0.18 -12.07
C PHE A 97 24.26 0.55 -10.68
N SER A 98 24.42 -0.34 -9.69
CA SER A 98 23.96 -0.12 -8.33
C SER A 98 24.64 1.08 -7.67
N LYS A 99 25.94 1.24 -7.89
CA LYS A 99 26.69 2.41 -7.42
C LYS A 99 26.16 3.71 -8.05
N LYS A 100 25.89 3.73 -9.35
CA LYS A 100 25.34 4.91 -10.04
C LYS A 100 23.92 5.22 -9.57
N ALA A 101 23.07 4.20 -9.39
CA ALA A 101 21.72 4.37 -8.84
C ALA A 101 21.75 4.98 -7.43
N LEU A 102 22.67 4.55 -6.58
CA LEU A 102 22.87 5.10 -5.24
C LEU A 102 23.33 6.57 -5.28
N LEU A 103 24.22 6.94 -6.17
CA LEU A 103 24.65 8.34 -6.37
C LEU A 103 23.44 9.22 -6.77
N ILE A 104 22.63 8.76 -7.71
CA ILE A 104 21.41 9.48 -8.13
C ILE A 104 20.48 9.67 -6.94
N ARG A 105 20.22 8.59 -6.18
CA ARG A 105 19.36 8.65 -4.99
C ARG A 105 19.84 9.67 -3.97
N ASN A 106 21.15 9.77 -3.78
CA ASN A 106 21.78 10.67 -2.82
C ASN A 106 21.97 12.10 -3.36
N ASN A 107 21.44 12.40 -4.56
CA ASN A 107 21.61 13.68 -5.25
C ASN A 107 23.08 14.02 -5.53
N ASP A 108 23.90 13.01 -5.79
CA ASP A 108 25.32 13.11 -6.15
C ASP A 108 25.56 12.49 -7.54
N CYS A 109 24.66 12.78 -8.48
CA CYS A 109 24.71 12.30 -9.84
C CYS A 109 25.45 13.27 -10.78
N ASP A 110 25.80 12.80 -11.98
CA ASP A 110 26.40 13.66 -13.01
C ASP A 110 25.43 14.79 -13.39
N ALA A 111 25.88 16.02 -13.24
CA ALA A 111 25.07 17.22 -13.46
C ALA A 111 24.62 17.38 -14.93
N ASN A 112 25.46 16.94 -15.90
CA ASN A 112 25.13 17.04 -17.33
C ASN A 112 24.07 15.99 -17.71
N GLU A 113 24.23 14.75 -17.25
CA GLU A 113 23.24 13.70 -17.49
C GLU A 113 21.88 14.08 -16.84
N PHE A 114 21.91 14.58 -15.63
CA PHE A 114 20.69 15.03 -14.94
C PHE A 114 20.04 16.22 -15.67
N LYS A 115 20.84 17.16 -16.16
CA LYS A 115 20.33 18.27 -16.95
C LYS A 115 19.68 17.80 -18.26
N GLN A 116 20.32 16.89 -19.00
CA GLN A 116 19.73 16.31 -20.21
C GLN A 116 18.39 15.62 -19.92
N PHE A 117 18.31 14.90 -18.81
CA PHE A 117 17.07 14.29 -18.38
C PHE A 117 16.00 15.35 -18.08
N THR A 118 16.32 16.38 -17.29
CA THR A 118 15.37 17.44 -16.91
C THR A 118 14.90 18.27 -18.12
N ASP A 119 15.80 18.57 -19.07
CA ASP A 119 15.47 19.24 -20.30
C ASP A 119 14.48 18.39 -21.14
N SER A 120 14.75 17.09 -21.29
CA SER A 120 13.85 16.17 -21.98
C SER A 120 12.50 16.05 -21.31
N VAL A 121 12.46 15.92 -19.98
CA VAL A 121 11.18 15.88 -19.22
C VAL A 121 10.40 17.16 -19.43
N SER A 122 11.04 18.33 -19.35
CA SER A 122 10.38 19.63 -19.52
C SER A 122 9.81 19.83 -20.91
N MET A 123 10.42 19.24 -21.95
CA MET A 123 9.90 19.28 -23.32
C MET A 123 8.68 18.38 -23.52
N ASN A 124 8.60 17.26 -22.80
CA ASN A 124 7.62 16.21 -23.03
C ASN A 124 6.46 16.22 -22.02
N LEU A 125 6.65 16.77 -20.82
CA LEU A 125 5.57 17.11 -19.89
C LEU A 125 5.11 18.56 -20.15
N THR A 126 4.20 18.72 -21.10
CA THR A 126 3.87 20.04 -21.64
C THR A 126 2.99 20.91 -20.75
N ALA A 127 2.22 20.29 -19.83
CA ALA A 127 1.24 20.99 -19.00
C ALA A 127 1.68 21.15 -17.54
N ARG A 128 2.71 20.40 -17.09
CA ARG A 128 3.15 20.42 -15.69
C ARG A 128 4.66 20.39 -15.57
N SER A 129 5.19 21.19 -14.65
CA SER A 129 6.60 21.13 -14.23
C SER A 129 6.74 20.33 -12.95
N LEU A 130 7.67 19.39 -12.92
CA LEU A 130 8.03 18.65 -11.70
C LEU A 130 8.96 19.51 -10.82
N TYR A 131 8.77 19.45 -9.51
CA TYR A 131 9.72 20.10 -8.59
C TYR A 131 11.00 19.26 -8.40
N PRO A 132 12.09 19.84 -7.85
CA PRO A 132 13.42 19.21 -7.86
C PRO A 132 13.48 17.78 -7.33
N LEU A 133 12.79 17.48 -6.20
CA LEU A 133 12.77 16.13 -5.63
C LEU A 133 11.96 15.14 -6.50
N GLN A 134 10.91 15.61 -7.19
CA GLN A 134 10.20 14.78 -8.16
C GLN A 134 11.08 14.50 -9.39
N LEU A 135 11.81 15.48 -9.89
CA LEU A 135 12.74 15.31 -11.00
C LEU A 135 13.84 14.31 -10.64
N LEU A 136 14.45 14.42 -9.45
CA LEU A 136 15.45 13.46 -8.99
C LEU A 136 14.87 12.04 -8.86
N SER A 137 13.66 11.94 -8.32
CA SER A 137 12.97 10.65 -8.18
C SER A 137 12.63 10.04 -9.54
N ALA A 138 12.16 10.85 -10.50
CA ALA A 138 11.88 10.43 -11.86
C ALA A 138 13.15 10.02 -12.60
N TYR A 139 14.26 10.74 -12.40
CA TYR A 139 15.56 10.38 -12.96
C TYR A 139 16.07 9.03 -12.44
N HIS A 140 16.02 8.82 -11.11
CA HIS A 140 16.36 7.53 -10.51
C HIS A 140 15.53 6.38 -11.11
N MET A 141 14.23 6.61 -11.26
CA MET A 141 13.30 5.63 -11.83
C MET A 141 13.58 5.35 -13.31
N ALA A 142 13.84 6.38 -14.12
CA ALA A 142 14.16 6.25 -15.53
C ALA A 142 15.53 5.60 -15.75
N PHE A 143 16.51 5.94 -14.90
CA PHE A 143 17.83 5.32 -14.93
C PHE A 143 17.75 3.83 -14.61
N SER A 144 17.10 3.49 -13.50
CA SER A 144 17.02 2.13 -12.99
C SER A 144 16.06 1.25 -13.79
N GLN A 145 14.92 1.78 -14.23
CA GLN A 145 13.77 1.06 -14.78
C GLN A 145 13.20 -0.06 -13.85
N ASN A 146 13.87 -0.33 -12.74
CA ASN A 146 13.52 -1.31 -11.73
C ASN A 146 13.73 -0.66 -10.36
N ALA A 147 12.70 0.04 -9.87
CA ALA A 147 12.82 0.85 -8.67
C ALA A 147 11.55 0.87 -7.81
N CYS A 148 11.75 1.03 -6.51
CA CYS A 148 10.69 1.31 -5.56
C CYS A 148 10.65 2.83 -5.25
N ASN A 149 9.46 3.39 -5.14
CA ASN A 149 9.25 4.73 -4.64
C ASN A 149 8.41 4.65 -3.34
N PHE A 150 9.07 4.88 -2.23
CA PHE A 150 8.49 4.83 -0.88
C PHE A 150 8.15 6.21 -0.35
N SER A 151 7.95 7.18 -1.24
CA SER A 151 7.59 8.55 -0.86
C SER A 151 6.22 8.59 -0.20
N VAL A 152 6.09 9.52 0.75
CA VAL A 152 4.84 9.72 1.50
C VAL A 152 3.65 10.03 0.58
N PRO A 153 2.41 9.77 1.01
CA PRO A 153 1.22 10.24 0.32
C PRO A 153 1.31 11.75 0.08
N GLY A 154 0.89 12.19 -1.10
CA GLY A 154 0.97 13.62 -1.47
C GLY A 154 2.31 14.08 -2.04
N ALA A 155 3.36 13.27 -2.09
CA ALA A 155 4.62 13.61 -2.75
C ALA A 155 4.54 13.64 -4.29
N GLY A 156 3.40 13.24 -4.87
CA GLY A 156 3.19 13.21 -6.32
C GLY A 156 3.85 12.01 -7.00
N LYS A 157 3.75 10.83 -6.40
CA LYS A 157 4.30 9.58 -6.98
C LYS A 157 3.85 9.33 -8.42
N THR A 158 2.60 9.62 -8.75
CA THR A 158 2.05 9.50 -10.11
C THR A 158 2.75 10.41 -11.09
N SER A 159 2.92 11.71 -10.75
CA SER A 159 3.68 12.67 -11.56
C SER A 159 5.14 12.25 -11.76
N ILE A 160 5.77 11.65 -10.73
CA ILE A 160 7.14 11.12 -10.81
C ILE A 160 7.21 10.00 -11.85
N VAL A 161 6.25 9.07 -11.85
CA VAL A 161 6.18 7.99 -12.85
C VAL A 161 6.00 8.57 -14.26
N TYR A 162 5.10 9.53 -14.43
CA TYR A 162 4.92 10.19 -15.73
C TYR A 162 6.14 10.97 -16.19
N GLY A 163 6.92 11.56 -15.27
CA GLY A 163 8.21 12.15 -15.59
C GLY A 163 9.23 11.14 -16.12
N ALA A 164 9.33 9.99 -15.46
CA ALA A 164 10.20 8.90 -15.93
C ALA A 164 9.71 8.34 -17.28
N TYR A 165 8.39 8.13 -17.41
CA TYR A 165 7.79 7.67 -18.66
C TYR A 165 8.00 8.65 -19.80
N ALA A 166 7.79 9.95 -19.60
CA ALA A 166 7.99 10.98 -20.61
C ALA A 166 9.41 10.96 -21.18
N TYR A 167 10.42 10.74 -20.33
CA TYR A 167 11.79 10.57 -20.79
C TYR A 167 11.98 9.27 -21.58
N LEU A 168 11.56 8.13 -21.01
CA LEU A 168 11.79 6.81 -21.61
C LEU A 168 11.02 6.60 -22.92
N HIS A 169 9.81 7.15 -23.03
CA HIS A 169 8.97 7.06 -24.22
C HIS A 169 9.51 7.89 -25.40
N ASN A 170 10.31 8.92 -25.11
CA ASN A 170 10.91 9.78 -26.13
C ASN A 170 12.34 9.37 -26.52
N LEU A 171 12.87 8.27 -25.98
CA LEU A 171 14.09 7.66 -26.47
C LEU A 171 13.88 7.07 -27.87
N PRO A 172 14.96 6.88 -28.66
CA PRO A 172 14.88 6.12 -29.90
C PRO A 172 14.26 4.74 -29.68
N LYS A 173 13.42 4.28 -30.62
CA LYS A 173 12.73 2.99 -30.48
C LYS A 173 13.64 1.78 -30.36
N ASP A 174 14.87 1.87 -30.88
CA ASP A 174 15.92 0.86 -30.78
C ASP A 174 16.70 0.96 -29.46
N ASP A 175 16.54 2.05 -28.70
CA ASP A 175 17.17 2.17 -27.39
C ASP A 175 16.69 1.04 -26.46
N PRO A 176 17.62 0.35 -25.78
CA PRO A 176 17.26 -0.72 -24.86
C PRO A 176 16.36 -0.26 -23.69
N LYS A 177 16.38 1.03 -23.35
CA LYS A 177 15.54 1.62 -22.29
C LYS A 177 14.19 2.12 -22.78
N TYR A 178 13.94 2.21 -24.09
CA TYR A 178 12.68 2.71 -24.63
C TYR A 178 11.46 1.97 -24.06
N VAL A 179 10.45 2.71 -23.67
CA VAL A 179 9.16 2.22 -23.16
C VAL A 179 8.02 2.76 -24.02
N GLU A 180 7.15 1.87 -24.47
CA GLU A 180 6.05 2.22 -25.36
C GLU A 180 4.73 2.50 -24.59
N ARG A 181 4.47 1.73 -23.53
CA ARG A 181 3.19 1.70 -22.80
C ARG A 181 3.38 1.62 -21.31
N ILE A 182 2.30 1.93 -20.59
CA ILE A 182 2.23 1.78 -19.12
C ILE A 182 1.12 0.80 -18.76
N LEU A 183 1.40 -0.12 -17.86
CA LEU A 183 0.43 -0.97 -17.18
C LEU A 183 0.42 -0.63 -15.69
N ILE A 184 -0.70 -0.08 -15.21
CA ILE A 184 -0.92 0.20 -13.79
C ILE A 184 -1.66 -0.96 -13.16
N VAL A 185 -1.07 -1.56 -12.15
CA VAL A 185 -1.70 -2.53 -11.24
C VAL A 185 -1.99 -1.83 -9.93
N GLY A 186 -3.26 -1.64 -9.60
CA GLY A 186 -3.61 -0.85 -8.41
C GLY A 186 -5.04 -1.07 -7.92
N PRO A 187 -5.44 -0.37 -6.87
CA PRO A 187 -6.83 -0.33 -6.42
C PRO A 187 -7.71 0.38 -7.45
N LEU A 188 -8.97 -0.05 -7.57
CA LEU A 188 -9.93 0.55 -8.53
C LEU A 188 -10.06 2.07 -8.34
N SER A 189 -9.96 2.52 -7.12
CA SER A 189 -10.06 3.93 -6.74
C SER A 189 -8.90 4.80 -7.22
N SER A 190 -7.76 4.22 -7.62
CA SER A 190 -6.62 4.98 -8.15
C SER A 190 -6.71 5.24 -9.66
N PHE A 191 -7.62 4.58 -10.39
CA PHE A 191 -7.63 4.65 -11.84
C PHE A 191 -8.01 6.02 -12.40
N GLY A 192 -9.08 6.62 -11.88
CA GLY A 192 -9.43 8.01 -12.23
C GLY A 192 -8.30 9.00 -11.95
N PRO A 193 -7.71 8.99 -10.73
CA PRO A 193 -6.51 9.77 -10.42
C PRO A 193 -5.33 9.57 -11.37
N TRP A 194 -5.06 8.34 -11.84
CA TRP A 194 -4.00 8.10 -12.82
C TRP A 194 -4.29 8.77 -14.17
N GLU A 195 -5.53 8.67 -14.67
CA GLU A 195 -5.93 9.29 -15.93
C GLU A 195 -5.97 10.82 -15.83
N ALA A 196 -6.52 11.37 -14.75
CA ALA A 196 -6.53 12.82 -14.52
C ALA A 196 -5.12 13.40 -14.41
N GLU A 197 -4.22 12.72 -13.68
CA GLU A 197 -2.83 13.17 -13.56
C GLU A 197 -2.06 13.06 -14.89
N PHE A 198 -2.42 12.09 -15.76
CA PHE A 198 -1.88 12.03 -17.12
C PHE A 198 -2.23 13.29 -17.89
N GLU A 199 -3.51 13.69 -17.86
CA GLU A 199 -3.96 14.91 -18.53
C GLU A 199 -3.29 16.17 -17.95
N GLU A 200 -3.16 16.25 -16.62
CA GLU A 200 -2.45 17.35 -15.95
C GLU A 200 -0.95 17.41 -16.32
N CYS A 201 -0.32 16.28 -16.61
CA CYS A 201 1.09 16.20 -16.98
C CYS A 201 1.33 16.48 -18.45
N PHE A 202 0.53 15.87 -19.34
CA PHE A 202 0.76 15.89 -20.79
C PHE A 202 -0.13 16.88 -21.56
N GLY A 203 -1.12 17.51 -20.91
CA GLY A 203 -2.06 18.44 -21.55
C GLY A 203 -3.02 17.79 -22.55
N LYS A 204 -3.16 16.47 -22.51
CA LYS A 204 -4.04 15.67 -23.37
C LYS A 204 -4.62 14.51 -22.57
N SER A 205 -5.87 14.13 -22.84
CA SER A 205 -6.46 12.95 -22.24
C SER A 205 -5.76 11.68 -22.69
N PRO A 206 -5.50 10.69 -21.79
CA PRO A 206 -4.85 9.46 -22.16
C PRO A 206 -5.73 8.58 -23.05
N GLN A 207 -5.12 7.85 -23.97
CA GLN A 207 -5.75 6.66 -24.52
C GLN A 207 -5.62 5.54 -23.50
N SER A 208 -6.68 5.29 -22.74
CA SER A 208 -6.66 4.36 -21.61
C SER A 208 -7.68 3.24 -21.73
N LYS A 209 -7.41 2.12 -21.06
CA LYS A 209 -8.32 0.99 -20.88
C LYS A 209 -8.32 0.49 -19.46
N ARG A 210 -9.48 0.54 -18.82
CA ARG A 210 -9.69 0.00 -17.47
C ARG A 210 -10.19 -1.45 -17.57
N LEU A 211 -9.40 -2.42 -17.09
CA LEU A 211 -9.75 -3.83 -17.05
C LEU A 211 -10.39 -4.19 -15.68
N VAL A 212 -11.61 -3.71 -15.47
CA VAL A 212 -12.33 -3.74 -14.18
C VAL A 212 -13.59 -4.61 -14.20
N GLY A 213 -14.26 -4.75 -13.06
CA GLY A 213 -15.59 -5.37 -12.98
C GLY A 213 -16.59 -4.64 -13.89
N GLY A 214 -17.43 -5.40 -14.62
CA GLY A 214 -18.34 -4.87 -15.65
C GLY A 214 -17.81 -5.05 -17.08
N VAL A 215 -16.51 -5.18 -17.30
CA VAL A 215 -15.92 -5.69 -18.54
C VAL A 215 -15.87 -7.21 -18.45
N SER A 216 -16.37 -7.93 -19.48
CA SER A 216 -16.35 -9.39 -19.49
C SER A 216 -14.92 -9.94 -19.47
N LYS A 217 -14.74 -11.17 -18.98
CA LYS A 217 -13.41 -11.80 -19.00
C LYS A 217 -12.89 -11.94 -20.44
N ALA A 218 -13.77 -12.28 -21.39
CA ALA A 218 -13.41 -12.39 -22.80
C ALA A 218 -12.91 -11.07 -23.38
N ASP A 219 -13.61 -9.95 -23.13
CA ASP A 219 -13.18 -8.64 -23.63
C ASP A 219 -11.84 -8.21 -23.04
N LYS A 220 -11.55 -8.56 -21.78
CA LYS A 220 -10.25 -8.31 -21.16
C LYS A 220 -9.14 -9.12 -21.82
N GLN A 221 -9.41 -10.39 -22.10
CA GLN A 221 -8.48 -11.29 -22.79
C GLN A 221 -8.21 -10.80 -24.21
N ASP A 222 -9.26 -10.51 -24.99
CA ASP A 222 -9.16 -9.98 -26.35
C ASP A 222 -8.36 -8.68 -26.41
N TYR A 223 -8.56 -7.76 -25.45
CA TYR A 223 -7.78 -6.53 -25.36
C TYR A 223 -6.29 -6.80 -25.10
N LEU A 224 -5.96 -7.68 -24.16
CA LEU A 224 -4.57 -7.97 -23.79
C LEU A 224 -3.78 -8.70 -24.89
N ILE A 225 -4.47 -9.47 -25.76
CA ILE A 225 -3.85 -10.12 -26.93
C ILE A 225 -3.95 -9.25 -28.20
N SER A 226 -4.60 -8.09 -28.12
CA SER A 226 -4.76 -7.17 -29.25
C SER A 226 -3.41 -6.69 -29.77
N LYS A 227 -3.36 -6.47 -31.10
CA LYS A 227 -2.20 -5.90 -31.78
C LYS A 227 -1.99 -4.41 -31.49
N TYR A 228 -3.04 -3.70 -31.07
CA TYR A 228 -3.04 -2.25 -30.86
C TYR A 228 -3.64 -1.87 -29.47
N PRO A 229 -3.00 -2.30 -28.38
CA PRO A 229 -3.45 -1.87 -27.07
C PRO A 229 -3.18 -0.38 -26.85
N PHE A 230 -3.93 0.25 -25.96
CA PHE A 230 -3.77 1.66 -25.63
C PHE A 230 -2.47 1.98 -24.88
N GLU A 231 -2.11 3.25 -24.82
CA GLU A 231 -0.92 3.76 -24.13
C GLU A 231 -0.95 3.46 -22.63
N LEU A 232 -2.13 3.61 -21.98
CA LEU A 232 -2.34 3.39 -20.56
C LEU A 232 -3.33 2.25 -20.33
N THR A 233 -2.89 1.19 -19.68
CA THR A 233 -3.75 0.07 -19.25
C THR A 233 -3.82 0.04 -17.73
N LEU A 234 -5.03 -0.09 -17.16
CA LEU A 234 -5.25 -0.12 -15.71
C LEU A 234 -5.96 -1.43 -15.33
N ILE A 235 -5.39 -2.16 -14.37
CA ILE A 235 -5.90 -3.45 -13.92
C ILE A 235 -5.85 -3.55 -12.39
N SER A 236 -6.89 -4.16 -11.78
CA SER A 236 -6.89 -4.38 -10.34
C SER A 236 -6.09 -5.63 -9.94
N TYR A 237 -5.51 -5.64 -8.73
CA TYR A 237 -4.82 -6.80 -8.18
C TYR A 237 -5.66 -8.08 -8.24
N ASN A 238 -6.96 -7.98 -7.96
CA ASN A 238 -7.87 -9.13 -7.98
C ASN A 238 -8.09 -9.74 -9.37
N SER A 239 -7.81 -8.99 -10.44
CA SER A 239 -7.97 -9.46 -11.82
C SER A 239 -6.71 -10.17 -12.35
N LEU A 240 -5.55 -10.02 -11.70
CA LEU A 240 -4.27 -10.54 -12.21
C LEU A 240 -4.26 -12.05 -12.39
N ASP A 241 -4.75 -12.78 -11.38
CA ASP A 241 -4.70 -14.24 -11.39
C ASP A 241 -5.47 -14.85 -12.58
N SER A 242 -6.65 -14.34 -12.84
CA SER A 242 -7.52 -14.83 -13.91
C SER A 242 -7.06 -14.49 -15.32
N LEU A 243 -6.05 -13.62 -15.48
CA LEU A 243 -5.53 -13.09 -16.75
C LEU A 243 -4.01 -13.27 -16.90
N ARG A 244 -3.38 -14.16 -16.11
CA ARG A 244 -1.92 -14.36 -16.08
C ARG A 244 -1.31 -14.57 -17.47
N SER A 245 -1.90 -15.48 -18.25
CA SER A 245 -1.40 -15.86 -19.58
C SER A 245 -1.45 -14.69 -20.55
N GLU A 246 -2.56 -13.95 -20.56
CA GLU A 246 -2.78 -12.84 -21.47
C GLU A 246 -1.94 -11.63 -21.09
N ILE A 247 -1.76 -11.39 -19.78
CA ILE A 247 -0.81 -10.36 -19.28
C ILE A 247 0.61 -10.72 -19.71
N GLY A 248 1.05 -11.96 -19.54
CA GLY A 248 2.35 -12.42 -20.02
C GLY A 248 2.52 -12.22 -21.51
N PHE A 249 1.50 -12.53 -22.31
CA PHE A 249 1.51 -12.27 -23.75
C PHE A 249 1.63 -10.78 -24.06
N PHE A 250 0.84 -9.93 -23.39
CA PHE A 250 0.89 -8.47 -23.53
C PHE A 250 2.30 -7.92 -23.25
N LEU A 251 2.92 -8.35 -22.16
CA LEU A 251 4.23 -7.88 -21.72
C LEU A 251 5.37 -8.33 -22.65
N ARG A 252 5.32 -9.57 -23.17
CA ARG A 252 6.34 -10.06 -24.13
C ARG A 252 6.27 -9.40 -25.50
N ASN A 253 5.09 -8.93 -25.92
CA ASN A 253 4.89 -8.35 -27.25
C ASN A 253 4.94 -6.81 -27.26
N ASN A 254 5.01 -6.15 -26.08
CA ASN A 254 5.08 -4.71 -25.96
C ASN A 254 6.19 -4.30 -24.98
N ARG A 255 6.76 -3.13 -25.17
CA ARG A 255 7.73 -2.55 -24.24
C ARG A 255 7.00 -1.78 -23.15
N VAL A 256 6.62 -2.47 -22.09
CA VAL A 256 5.73 -1.96 -21.05
C VAL A 256 6.49 -1.60 -19.78
N MET A 257 6.20 -0.42 -19.25
CA MET A 257 6.50 -0.06 -17.85
C MET A 257 5.34 -0.57 -16.99
N VAL A 258 5.62 -1.54 -16.13
CA VAL A 258 4.64 -2.05 -15.15
C VAL A 258 4.81 -1.29 -13.83
N VAL A 259 3.72 -0.75 -13.34
CA VAL A 259 3.67 0.02 -12.09
C VAL A 259 2.73 -0.68 -11.12
N LEU A 260 3.25 -1.09 -9.97
CA LEU A 260 2.44 -1.56 -8.85
C LEU A 260 2.13 -0.37 -7.94
N ASP A 261 0.88 0.08 -7.97
CA ASP A 261 0.40 1.15 -7.10
C ASP A 261 -0.20 0.58 -5.81
N GLU A 262 0.12 1.19 -4.66
CA GLU A 262 -0.18 0.66 -3.32
C GLU A 262 0.27 -0.80 -3.16
N ALA A 263 1.53 -1.04 -3.49
CA ALA A 263 2.12 -2.37 -3.61
C ALA A 263 2.12 -3.19 -2.30
N HIS A 264 1.87 -2.57 -1.15
CA HIS A 264 1.65 -3.29 0.11
C HIS A 264 0.48 -4.29 0.03
N LYS A 265 -0.42 -4.17 -0.95
CA LYS A 265 -1.49 -5.17 -1.23
C LYS A 265 -0.96 -6.50 -1.77
N ALA A 266 0.26 -6.53 -2.31
CA ALA A 266 0.94 -7.75 -2.78
C ALA A 266 1.97 -8.32 -1.78
N LYS A 267 1.93 -7.88 -0.52
CA LYS A 267 2.94 -8.18 0.51
C LYS A 267 3.03 -9.63 0.97
N ASN A 268 2.01 -10.48 0.72
CA ASN A 268 1.97 -11.84 1.25
C ASN A 268 3.16 -12.69 0.77
N SER A 269 4.22 -12.74 1.59
CA SER A 269 5.46 -13.47 1.33
C SER A 269 5.31 -15.00 1.43
N THR A 270 4.16 -15.50 1.90
CA THR A 270 3.88 -16.94 2.06
C THR A 270 3.18 -17.58 0.85
N GLY A 271 3.05 -16.85 -0.27
CA GLY A 271 2.56 -17.41 -1.53
C GLY A 271 1.07 -17.17 -1.81
N GLY A 272 0.53 -16.01 -1.44
CA GLY A 272 -0.83 -15.62 -1.84
C GLY A 272 -0.97 -15.52 -3.36
N VAL A 273 -2.16 -15.83 -3.88
CA VAL A 273 -2.48 -15.87 -5.32
C VAL A 273 -2.09 -14.57 -6.04
N ILE A 274 -2.35 -13.41 -5.42
CA ILE A 274 -1.96 -12.09 -5.94
C ILE A 274 -0.43 -11.96 -6.02
N ALA A 275 0.28 -12.35 -4.96
CA ALA A 275 1.74 -12.25 -4.92
C ALA A 275 2.40 -13.11 -6.01
N GLN A 276 1.89 -14.33 -6.22
CA GLN A 276 2.36 -15.21 -7.30
C GLN A 276 2.14 -14.60 -8.68
N ALA A 277 0.93 -14.08 -8.95
CA ALA A 277 0.62 -13.42 -10.23
C ALA A 277 1.54 -12.22 -10.50
N VAL A 278 1.81 -11.41 -9.48
CA VAL A 278 2.75 -10.26 -9.56
C VAL A 278 4.17 -10.73 -9.88
N LEU A 279 4.66 -11.79 -9.22
CA LEU A 279 6.01 -12.30 -9.45
C LEU A 279 6.17 -12.97 -10.82
N GLU A 280 5.13 -13.64 -11.32
CA GLU A 280 5.14 -14.18 -12.69
C GLU A 280 5.20 -13.06 -13.73
N MET A 281 4.37 -12.05 -13.58
CA MET A 281 4.35 -10.87 -14.45
C MET A 281 5.70 -10.15 -14.49
N SER A 282 6.46 -10.17 -13.41
CA SER A 282 7.77 -9.49 -13.34
C SER A 282 8.78 -10.05 -14.33
N LYS A 283 8.71 -11.34 -14.66
CA LYS A 283 9.65 -12.01 -15.58
C LYS A 283 9.54 -11.49 -16.99
N ASP A 284 8.33 -11.14 -17.43
CA ASP A 284 8.05 -10.66 -18.79
C ASP A 284 8.05 -9.11 -18.90
N SER A 285 8.18 -8.39 -17.77
CA SER A 285 8.12 -6.93 -17.73
C SER A 285 9.42 -6.29 -18.20
N LYS A 286 9.33 -5.22 -18.99
CA LYS A 286 10.49 -4.44 -19.45
C LYS A 286 11.02 -3.49 -18.37
N SER A 287 10.11 -2.83 -17.68
CA SER A 287 10.41 -1.92 -16.59
C SER A 287 9.44 -2.20 -15.43
N ARG A 288 9.93 -2.15 -14.19
CA ARG A 288 9.20 -2.57 -12.98
C ARG A 288 9.29 -1.50 -11.92
N ILE A 289 8.18 -0.85 -11.68
CA ILE A 289 8.07 0.23 -10.71
C ILE A 289 7.13 -0.17 -9.58
N VAL A 290 7.52 0.11 -8.36
CA VAL A 290 6.74 -0.15 -7.15
C VAL A 290 6.48 1.16 -6.43
N LEU A 291 5.22 1.44 -6.13
CA LEU A 291 4.80 2.64 -5.40
C LEU A 291 4.09 2.23 -4.11
N THR A 292 4.54 2.75 -2.98
CA THR A 292 3.82 2.67 -1.71
C THR A 292 4.35 3.69 -0.70
N GLY A 293 3.47 4.31 0.06
CA GLY A 293 3.86 5.17 1.18
C GLY A 293 4.18 4.38 2.46
N THR A 294 3.74 3.12 2.53
CA THR A 294 3.86 2.22 3.69
C THR A 294 4.47 0.88 3.27
N PRO A 295 5.80 0.82 3.02
CA PRO A 295 6.44 -0.37 2.46
C PRO A 295 6.44 -1.58 3.41
N ALA A 296 6.62 -1.38 4.70
CA ALA A 296 6.75 -2.43 5.71
C ALA A 296 5.76 -2.22 6.88
N PRO A 297 4.45 -2.38 6.65
CA PRO A 297 3.46 -2.11 7.69
C PRO A 297 3.56 -3.08 8.89
N ASN A 298 3.94 -4.33 8.69
CA ASN A 298 4.03 -5.32 9.76
C ASN A 298 5.48 -5.73 10.08
N GLY A 299 6.34 -5.85 9.06
CA GLY A 299 7.71 -6.29 9.22
C GLY A 299 8.52 -6.15 7.92
N TYR A 300 9.84 -6.36 8.02
CA TYR A 300 10.72 -6.29 6.86
C TYR A 300 10.42 -7.36 5.80
N GLU A 301 9.75 -8.45 6.16
CA GLU A 301 9.27 -9.46 5.21
C GLU A 301 8.22 -8.92 4.23
N ASP A 302 7.51 -7.84 4.57
CA ASP A 302 6.51 -7.23 3.69
C ASP A 302 7.15 -6.66 2.41
N ILE A 303 8.41 -6.21 2.46
CA ILE A 303 9.11 -5.68 1.28
C ILE A 303 9.70 -6.77 0.38
N TYR A 304 9.74 -8.04 0.81
CA TYR A 304 10.37 -9.13 0.06
C TYR A 304 9.83 -9.25 -1.37
N ASN A 305 8.52 -9.35 -1.53
CA ASN A 305 7.90 -9.48 -2.84
C ASN A 305 8.08 -8.23 -3.71
N MET A 306 8.19 -7.03 -3.13
CA MET A 306 8.43 -5.79 -3.87
C MET A 306 9.82 -5.82 -4.51
N PHE A 307 10.86 -6.19 -3.75
CA PHE A 307 12.22 -6.30 -4.28
C PHE A 307 12.39 -7.49 -5.22
N LYS A 308 11.69 -8.61 -4.96
CA LYS A 308 11.65 -9.75 -5.88
C LYS A 308 10.92 -9.41 -7.19
N PHE A 309 9.92 -8.53 -7.16
CA PHE A 309 9.27 -8.04 -8.37
C PHE A 309 10.21 -7.16 -9.20
N ILE A 310 10.90 -6.19 -8.60
CA ILE A 310 11.82 -5.32 -9.38
C ILE A 310 13.07 -6.06 -9.86
N TRP A 311 13.56 -7.06 -9.12
CA TRP A 311 14.72 -7.89 -9.45
C TRP A 311 14.39 -9.38 -9.30
N PRO A 312 13.64 -10.00 -10.25
CA PRO A 312 13.17 -11.39 -10.10
C PRO A 312 14.30 -12.42 -10.07
N ASN A 313 15.42 -12.12 -10.73
CA ASN A 313 16.56 -13.04 -10.87
C ASN A 313 17.71 -12.76 -9.88
N LYS A 314 17.61 -11.71 -9.06
CA LYS A 314 18.67 -11.34 -8.09
C LYS A 314 18.07 -11.15 -6.71
N ASN A 315 18.74 -11.70 -5.68
CA ASN A 315 18.40 -11.40 -4.28
C ASN A 315 19.14 -10.14 -3.82
N VAL A 316 18.64 -8.98 -4.25
CA VAL A 316 19.22 -7.66 -3.90
C VAL A 316 19.11 -7.33 -2.42
N MET A 317 18.27 -8.01 -1.66
CA MET A 317 18.13 -7.80 -0.23
C MET A 317 19.25 -8.51 0.56
N GLY A 318 19.79 -9.61 0.04
CA GLY A 318 20.78 -10.44 0.72
C GLY A 318 20.23 -11.23 1.92
N PHE A 319 18.89 -11.31 2.04
CA PHE A 319 18.17 -12.03 3.10
C PHE A 319 16.97 -12.77 2.51
N GLU A 320 16.69 -13.95 3.09
CA GLU A 320 15.47 -14.71 2.79
C GLU A 320 14.31 -14.31 3.72
N VAL A 321 13.08 -14.66 3.35
CA VAL A 321 11.84 -14.27 4.09
C VAL A 321 11.93 -14.60 5.58
N ASN A 322 12.40 -15.80 5.94
CA ASN A 322 12.50 -16.20 7.35
C ASN A 322 13.53 -15.37 8.12
N GLN A 323 14.63 -14.97 7.46
CA GLN A 323 15.63 -14.10 8.05
C GLN A 323 15.09 -12.69 8.26
N LEU A 324 14.25 -12.19 7.34
CA LEU A 324 13.59 -10.89 7.48
C LEU A 324 12.60 -10.88 8.65
N ARG A 325 11.82 -11.96 8.84
CA ARG A 325 10.96 -12.14 10.03
C ARG A 325 11.75 -12.13 11.32
N ASP A 326 12.89 -12.83 11.33
CA ASP A 326 13.77 -12.85 12.49
C ASP A 326 14.35 -11.45 12.77
N ILE A 327 14.77 -10.70 11.74
CA ILE A 327 15.21 -9.30 11.88
C ILE A 327 14.10 -8.44 12.48
N THR A 328 12.86 -8.58 12.02
CA THR A 328 11.70 -7.87 12.56
C THR A 328 11.48 -8.19 14.04
N ALA A 329 11.52 -9.48 14.40
CA ALA A 329 11.27 -9.95 15.77
C ALA A 329 12.37 -9.54 16.76
N THR A 330 13.63 -9.57 16.32
CA THR A 330 14.79 -9.29 17.18
C THR A 330 15.23 -7.83 17.19
N SER A 331 14.77 -7.04 16.19
CA SER A 331 15.21 -5.65 15.96
C SER A 331 16.74 -5.50 15.89
N ASP A 332 17.42 -6.49 15.28
CA ASP A 332 18.88 -6.54 15.15
C ASP A 332 19.38 -5.38 14.26
N THR A 333 19.96 -4.37 14.91
CA THR A 333 20.39 -3.12 14.27
C THR A 333 21.45 -3.36 13.18
N ALA A 334 22.38 -4.31 13.41
CA ALA A 334 23.44 -4.57 12.43
C ALA A 334 22.89 -5.20 11.15
N ARG A 335 21.97 -6.15 11.30
CA ARG A 335 21.30 -6.79 10.16
C ARG A 335 20.34 -5.82 9.45
N ILE A 336 19.66 -4.95 10.20
CA ILE A 336 18.81 -3.88 9.63
C ILE A 336 19.68 -2.93 8.79
N THR A 337 20.80 -2.46 9.32
CA THR A 337 21.73 -1.58 8.57
C THR A 337 22.17 -2.26 7.28
N ARG A 338 22.60 -3.51 7.35
CA ARG A 338 23.03 -4.27 6.16
C ARG A 338 21.89 -4.43 5.13
N LEU A 339 20.65 -4.70 5.60
CA LEU A 339 19.48 -4.76 4.73
C LEU A 339 19.26 -3.43 4.00
N ILE A 340 19.28 -2.32 4.74
CA ILE A 340 19.09 -0.98 4.19
C ILE A 340 20.19 -0.65 3.18
N ASP A 341 21.45 -0.93 3.48
CA ASP A 341 22.58 -0.71 2.59
C ASP A 341 22.43 -1.50 1.28
N ASN A 342 22.03 -2.76 1.36
CA ASN A 342 21.82 -3.62 0.20
C ASN A 342 20.73 -3.10 -0.74
N ILE A 343 19.61 -2.62 -0.19
CA ILE A 343 18.45 -2.16 -0.99
C ILE A 343 18.50 -0.69 -1.36
N SER A 344 19.36 0.09 -0.75
CA SER A 344 19.46 1.54 -0.94
C SER A 344 19.59 2.00 -2.40
N PRO A 345 20.28 1.30 -3.32
CA PRO A 345 20.34 1.68 -4.72
C PRO A 345 19.00 1.61 -5.46
N TYR A 346 18.06 0.82 -4.96
CA TYR A 346 16.86 0.41 -5.69
C TYR A 346 15.58 1.07 -5.21
N PHE A 347 15.66 1.99 -4.25
CA PHE A 347 14.49 2.77 -3.83
C PHE A 347 14.83 4.24 -3.60
N ILE A 348 13.81 5.06 -3.79
CA ILE A 348 13.85 6.48 -3.43
C ILE A 348 12.69 6.80 -2.51
N ARG A 349 12.86 7.84 -1.67
CA ARG A 349 11.84 8.27 -0.73
C ARG A 349 11.89 9.77 -0.51
N ILE A 350 10.75 10.42 -0.68
CA ILE A 350 10.51 11.81 -0.27
C ILE A 350 9.73 11.76 1.03
N ARG A 351 10.21 12.43 2.07
CA ARG A 351 9.55 12.54 3.38
C ARG A 351 8.61 13.73 3.39
N LYS A 352 7.74 13.79 4.39
CA LYS A 352 6.81 14.93 4.53
C LYS A 352 7.56 16.23 4.84
N SER A 353 8.62 16.17 5.63
CA SER A 353 9.53 17.28 5.91
C SER A 353 10.21 17.86 4.67
N ASP A 354 10.48 17.03 3.64
CA ASP A 354 11.13 17.47 2.42
C ASP A 354 10.21 18.30 1.50
N LEU A 355 8.89 18.25 1.74
CA LEU A 355 7.88 18.84 0.84
C LEU A 355 7.61 20.32 1.12
N ASN A 356 8.12 20.88 2.22
CA ASN A 356 7.89 22.28 2.66
C ASN A 356 6.39 22.67 2.65
N ILE A 357 5.50 21.75 3.05
CA ILE A 357 4.06 22.01 3.10
C ILE A 357 3.78 22.96 4.25
N PRO A 358 2.96 24.02 4.06
CA PRO A 358 2.57 24.89 5.17
C PRO A 358 2.00 24.08 6.35
N PRO A 359 2.33 24.41 7.61
CA PRO A 359 1.84 23.64 8.75
C PRO A 359 0.31 23.67 8.84
N ALA A 360 -0.27 22.52 9.17
CA ALA A 360 -1.70 22.42 9.43
C ALA A 360 -2.04 22.83 10.87
N THR A 361 -3.21 23.39 11.07
CA THR A 361 -3.77 23.72 12.39
C THR A 361 -4.65 22.57 12.86
N VAL A 362 -4.25 21.97 13.97
CA VAL A 362 -5.04 20.96 14.68
C VAL A 362 -5.77 21.68 15.83
N HIS A 363 -7.09 21.81 15.70
CA HIS A 363 -7.89 22.45 16.74
C HIS A 363 -8.11 21.52 17.93
N PRO A 364 -8.24 22.06 19.15
CA PRO A 364 -8.64 21.27 20.31
C PRO A 364 -9.95 20.53 20.04
N PRO A 365 -10.11 19.29 20.51
CA PRO A 365 -11.33 18.53 20.32
C PRO A 365 -12.58 19.25 20.86
N ILE A 366 -13.62 19.30 20.05
CA ILE A 366 -14.93 19.82 20.44
C ILE A 366 -15.65 18.71 21.21
N ARG A 367 -15.74 18.86 22.53
CA ARG A 367 -16.44 17.92 23.42
C ARG A 367 -17.91 18.28 23.48
N VAL A 368 -18.75 17.30 23.17
CA VAL A 368 -20.21 17.47 23.07
C VAL A 368 -20.87 16.60 24.14
N SER A 369 -21.65 17.22 24.99
CA SER A 369 -22.47 16.46 25.97
C SER A 369 -23.61 15.76 25.22
N MET A 370 -23.79 14.47 25.47
CA MET A 370 -24.90 13.70 24.92
C MET A 370 -26.24 14.19 25.46
N GLY A 371 -27.32 14.07 24.68
CA GLY A 371 -28.66 14.28 25.14
C GLY A 371 -29.08 13.23 26.20
N PRO A 372 -30.12 13.52 27.00
CA PRO A 372 -30.49 12.64 28.12
C PRO A 372 -30.77 11.20 27.72
N LEU A 373 -31.44 10.98 26.58
CA LEU A 373 -31.78 9.64 26.12
C LEU A 373 -30.53 8.93 25.56
N GLN A 374 -29.72 9.65 24.79
CA GLN A 374 -28.43 9.12 24.30
C GLN A 374 -27.51 8.75 25.46
N GLN A 375 -27.38 9.61 26.50
CA GLN A 375 -26.59 9.35 27.68
C GLN A 375 -27.04 8.09 28.42
N ARG A 376 -28.34 7.91 28.57
CA ARG A 376 -28.93 6.73 29.23
C ARG A 376 -28.60 5.45 28.48
N ILE A 377 -28.78 5.44 27.15
CA ILE A 377 -28.47 4.30 26.29
C ILE A 377 -26.97 3.99 26.35
N TYR A 378 -26.12 5.01 26.19
CA TYR A 378 -24.67 4.83 26.22
C TYR A 378 -24.20 4.25 27.57
N SER A 379 -24.62 4.84 28.68
CA SER A 379 -24.18 4.41 30.03
C SER A 379 -24.60 2.96 30.35
N PHE A 380 -25.77 2.54 29.89
CA PHE A 380 -26.21 1.16 30.05
C PHE A 380 -25.31 0.18 29.28
N ILE A 381 -25.03 0.48 28.00
CA ILE A 381 -24.21 -0.38 27.11
C ILE A 381 -22.76 -0.39 27.59
N GLU A 382 -22.25 0.77 28.01
CA GLU A 382 -20.88 0.88 28.51
C GLU A 382 -20.68 0.04 29.75
N LYS A 383 -21.57 0.14 30.72
CA LYS A 383 -21.50 -0.67 31.93
C LYS A 383 -21.51 -2.16 31.61
N LYS A 384 -22.46 -2.63 30.80
CA LYS A 384 -22.56 -4.03 30.40
C LYS A 384 -21.25 -4.53 29.75
N TYR A 385 -20.72 -3.82 28.76
CA TYR A 385 -19.55 -4.28 28.01
C TYR A 385 -18.25 -4.13 28.80
N MET A 386 -18.13 -3.13 29.69
CA MET A 386 -16.95 -3.01 30.54
C MET A 386 -16.90 -4.10 31.60
N ASP A 387 -18.05 -4.49 32.18
CA ASP A 387 -18.11 -5.64 33.08
C ASP A 387 -17.69 -6.93 32.37
N GLU A 388 -18.09 -7.12 31.11
CA GLU A 388 -17.68 -8.24 30.28
C GLU A 388 -16.17 -8.18 29.91
N PHE A 389 -15.59 -7.02 29.57
CA PHE A 389 -14.15 -6.86 29.32
C PHE A 389 -13.32 -7.21 30.56
N ILE A 390 -13.74 -6.79 31.74
CA ILE A 390 -13.03 -7.08 33.00
C ILE A 390 -13.11 -8.59 33.32
N ALA A 391 -14.22 -9.25 33.03
CA ALA A 391 -14.35 -10.69 33.19
C ALA A 391 -13.44 -11.46 32.23
N ASP A 392 -13.35 -11.04 30.95
CA ASP A 392 -12.52 -11.67 29.94
C ASP A 392 -11.00 -11.53 30.21
N GLU A 393 -10.57 -10.44 30.87
CA GLU A 393 -9.16 -10.20 31.22
C GLU A 393 -8.67 -11.16 32.31
N SER A 394 -9.57 -11.68 33.13
CA SER A 394 -9.23 -12.64 34.20
C SER A 394 -9.00 -14.08 33.71
N ASP A 395 -9.26 -14.38 32.45
CA ASP A 395 -9.12 -15.69 31.83
C ASP A 395 -7.93 -15.73 30.88
N ASP A 396 -6.94 -16.57 31.16
CA ASP A 396 -5.61 -16.63 30.48
C ASP A 396 -5.64 -17.19 29.05
N THR A 397 -6.81 -17.45 28.48
CA THR A 397 -7.00 -17.97 27.14
C THR A 397 -7.09 -16.85 26.09
N THR A 398 -5.98 -16.43 25.51
CA THR A 398 -5.91 -15.58 24.30
C THR A 398 -6.44 -16.34 23.09
N SER A 399 -7.69 -16.11 22.70
CA SER A 399 -8.21 -16.64 21.46
C SER A 399 -8.57 -15.49 20.49
N ARG A 400 -8.41 -15.73 19.18
CA ARG A 400 -8.89 -14.81 18.10
C ARG A 400 -10.35 -14.42 18.29
N PHE A 401 -11.14 -15.29 18.89
CA PHE A 401 -12.53 -15.07 19.25
C PHE A 401 -12.72 -13.93 20.27
N LYS A 402 -11.88 -13.86 21.33
CA LYS A 402 -11.94 -12.78 22.33
C LYS A 402 -11.62 -11.42 21.70
N THR A 403 -10.63 -11.35 20.81
CA THR A 403 -10.28 -10.12 20.10
C THR A 403 -11.42 -9.65 19.19
N ALA A 404 -12.07 -10.57 18.47
CA ALA A 404 -13.21 -10.24 17.62
C ALA A 404 -14.41 -9.73 18.44
N LEU A 405 -14.69 -10.36 19.60
CA LEU A 405 -15.76 -9.94 20.52
C LEU A 405 -15.46 -8.56 21.11
N ALA A 406 -14.22 -8.30 21.50
CA ALA A 406 -13.79 -7.01 22.00
C ALA A 406 -13.95 -5.90 20.93
N LYS A 407 -13.58 -6.18 19.68
CA LYS A 407 -13.83 -5.26 18.55
C LYS A 407 -15.31 -4.95 18.38
N ALA A 408 -16.16 -5.98 18.38
CA ALA A 408 -17.61 -5.82 18.23
C ALA A 408 -18.21 -4.94 19.34
N ARG A 409 -17.84 -5.18 20.59
CA ARG A 409 -18.26 -4.36 21.75
C ARG A 409 -17.81 -2.91 21.62
N THR A 410 -16.57 -2.70 21.21
CA THR A 410 -16.02 -1.34 20.99
C THR A 410 -16.76 -0.60 19.90
N VAL A 411 -17.08 -1.25 18.78
CA VAL A 411 -17.87 -0.66 17.70
C VAL A 411 -19.26 -0.27 18.18
N ARG A 412 -19.93 -1.12 18.99
CA ARG A 412 -21.25 -0.79 19.58
C ARG A 412 -21.19 0.42 20.51
N LEU A 413 -20.14 0.55 21.31
CA LEU A 413 -19.92 1.74 22.13
C LEU A 413 -19.69 3.00 21.30
N MET A 414 -18.93 2.91 20.22
CA MET A 414 -18.75 4.02 19.29
C MET A 414 -20.07 4.43 18.62
N GLN A 415 -20.89 3.45 18.21
CA GLN A 415 -22.22 3.70 17.66
C GLN A 415 -23.12 4.41 18.67
N ALA A 416 -23.19 3.93 19.92
CA ALA A 416 -23.97 4.56 20.97
C ALA A 416 -23.52 6.00 21.28
N ALA A 417 -22.20 6.25 21.25
CA ALA A 417 -21.62 7.57 21.47
C ALA A 417 -21.88 8.53 20.31
N SER A 418 -21.98 8.03 19.07
CA SER A 418 -22.20 8.84 17.88
C SER A 418 -23.70 9.04 17.59
N ASP A 419 -24.41 7.92 17.37
CA ASP A 419 -25.86 7.91 17.10
C ASP A 419 -26.45 6.55 17.57
N PRO A 420 -27.22 6.52 18.67
CA PRO A 420 -27.86 5.30 19.18
C PRO A 420 -28.78 4.58 18.20
N ALA A 421 -29.28 5.26 17.16
CA ALA A 421 -30.14 4.63 16.16
C ALA A 421 -29.41 3.51 15.39
N MET A 422 -28.08 3.58 15.29
CA MET A 422 -27.27 2.51 14.69
C MET A 422 -27.35 1.17 15.40
N LEU A 423 -27.73 1.16 16.68
CA LEU A 423 -27.85 -0.07 17.45
C LEU A 423 -29.04 -0.94 17.04
N LYS A 424 -29.97 -0.39 16.22
CA LYS A 424 -31.11 -1.13 15.65
C LYS A 424 -30.65 -2.20 14.63
N THR A 425 -29.53 -1.99 13.98
CA THR A 425 -29.03 -2.87 12.90
C THR A 425 -27.95 -3.84 13.40
N PRO A 426 -27.92 -5.10 12.91
CA PRO A 426 -26.84 -6.02 13.18
C PRO A 426 -25.47 -5.51 12.69
N LEU A 427 -24.38 -5.93 13.32
CA LEU A 427 -23.00 -5.54 12.92
C LEU A 427 -22.52 -6.13 11.59
N ARG A 428 -23.30 -6.97 10.93
CA ARG A 428 -22.92 -7.66 9.67
C ARG A 428 -22.37 -6.73 8.58
N ASP A 429 -22.88 -5.52 8.51
CA ASP A 429 -22.54 -4.57 7.45
C ASP A 429 -21.22 -3.82 7.71
N PHE A 430 -20.55 -4.06 8.85
CA PHE A 430 -19.34 -3.36 9.26
C PHE A 430 -18.05 -4.19 9.09
N PHE A 431 -18.17 -5.52 9.00
CA PHE A 431 -17.02 -6.43 8.89
C PHE A 431 -17.07 -7.17 7.56
N VAL A 432 -16.62 -6.50 6.48
CA VAL A 432 -16.64 -7.07 5.11
C VAL A 432 -15.57 -8.16 4.90
N ASP A 433 -14.56 -8.23 5.77
CA ASP A 433 -13.36 -9.07 5.56
C ASP A 433 -13.01 -10.06 6.69
N GLU A 434 -13.85 -10.22 7.72
CA GLU A 434 -13.53 -11.17 8.80
C GLU A 434 -14.63 -12.24 8.94
N ASP A 435 -14.23 -13.53 8.92
CA ASP A 435 -15.04 -14.72 9.25
C ASP A 435 -15.45 -14.71 10.73
N ILE A 436 -16.26 -13.72 11.15
CA ILE A 436 -16.81 -13.66 12.50
C ILE A 436 -18.15 -14.42 12.49
N PRO A 437 -18.30 -15.48 13.31
CA PRO A 437 -19.54 -16.23 13.36
C PRO A 437 -20.71 -15.33 13.80
N VAL A 438 -21.80 -15.40 13.06
CA VAL A 438 -23.02 -14.58 13.25
C VAL A 438 -23.62 -14.72 14.66
N GLU A 439 -23.39 -15.84 15.31
CA GLU A 439 -23.89 -16.17 16.66
C GLU A 439 -23.22 -15.36 17.79
N THR A 440 -22.14 -14.65 17.49
CA THR A 440 -21.33 -13.87 18.45
C THR A 440 -21.97 -12.53 18.81
N TYR A 441 -23.02 -12.11 18.10
CA TYR A 441 -23.67 -10.82 18.31
C TYR A 441 -24.84 -10.95 19.25
N GLN A 442 -24.59 -10.88 20.57
CA GLN A 442 -25.65 -10.81 21.54
C GLN A 442 -26.53 -9.58 21.29
N ALA A 443 -27.82 -9.83 21.09
CA ALA A 443 -28.81 -8.78 21.09
C ALA A 443 -28.81 -8.05 22.46
N ILE A 444 -29.18 -6.79 22.44
CA ILE A 444 -29.43 -6.05 23.70
C ILE A 444 -30.72 -6.64 24.29
N ASP A 445 -30.56 -7.47 25.34
CA ASP A 445 -31.68 -8.25 25.92
C ASP A 445 -32.59 -7.41 26.84
N ASP A 446 -32.24 -6.15 27.10
CA ASP A 446 -33.05 -5.26 27.94
C ASP A 446 -34.16 -4.60 27.14
N SER A 447 -35.42 -4.94 27.43
CA SER A 447 -36.58 -4.47 26.69
C SER A 447 -36.80 -2.95 26.79
N GLU A 448 -36.40 -2.32 27.91
CA GLU A 448 -36.57 -0.87 28.12
C GLU A 448 -35.52 -0.08 27.34
N VAL A 449 -34.27 -0.56 27.34
CA VAL A 449 -33.18 0.05 26.54
C VAL A 449 -33.44 -0.15 25.05
N MET A 450 -33.91 -1.34 24.66
CA MET A 450 -34.27 -1.60 23.25
C MET A 450 -35.38 -0.67 22.78
N LYS A 451 -36.42 -0.45 23.61
CA LYS A 451 -37.46 0.52 23.31
C LYS A 451 -36.90 1.93 23.16
N SER A 452 -36.02 2.34 24.07
CA SER A 452 -35.33 3.64 23.99
C SER A 452 -34.50 3.81 22.69
N ILE A 453 -33.82 2.75 22.23
CA ILE A 453 -33.08 2.75 20.96
C ILE A 453 -34.04 2.89 19.79
N LEU A 454 -35.15 2.16 19.77
CA LEU A 454 -36.14 2.21 18.68
C LEU A 454 -36.80 3.58 18.55
N GLU A 455 -37.06 4.25 19.65
CA GLU A 455 -37.74 5.56 19.72
C GLU A 455 -36.76 6.75 19.63
N TYR A 456 -35.42 6.53 19.65
CA TYR A 456 -34.40 7.57 19.77
C TYR A 456 -34.58 8.70 18.76
N GLU A 457 -34.65 8.37 17.46
CA GLU A 457 -34.73 9.35 16.36
C GLU A 457 -35.99 10.24 16.42
N SER A 458 -37.04 9.80 17.10
CA SER A 458 -38.26 10.60 17.28
C SER A 458 -38.16 11.57 18.46
N HIS A 459 -37.19 11.43 19.35
CA HIS A 459 -37.06 12.19 20.59
C HIS A 459 -35.81 13.10 20.61
N GLU A 460 -34.69 12.64 20.03
CA GLU A 460 -33.45 13.37 20.09
C GLU A 460 -32.72 13.39 18.72
N ILE A 461 -31.98 14.45 18.49
CA ILE A 461 -31.00 14.56 17.39
C ILE A 461 -29.63 14.27 18.00
N PRO A 462 -28.78 13.43 17.38
CA PRO A 462 -27.42 13.20 17.84
C PRO A 462 -26.68 14.51 18.14
N SER A 463 -26.15 14.64 19.34
CA SER A 463 -25.50 15.90 19.76
C SER A 463 -24.33 16.31 18.88
N LYS A 464 -23.65 15.34 18.29
CA LYS A 464 -22.60 15.58 17.30
C LYS A 464 -23.09 16.27 16.04
N TYR A 465 -24.33 15.95 15.57
CA TYR A 465 -24.90 16.60 14.37
C TYR A 465 -25.10 18.09 14.59
N LEU A 466 -25.52 18.49 15.80
CA LEU A 466 -25.67 19.90 16.18
C LEU A 466 -24.33 20.64 16.16
N ALA A 467 -23.29 20.01 16.70
CA ALA A 467 -21.95 20.61 16.72
C ALA A 467 -21.35 20.72 15.31
N VAL A 468 -21.54 19.69 14.48
CA VAL A 468 -21.10 19.68 13.07
C VAL A 468 -21.84 20.77 12.29
N GLU A 469 -23.16 20.93 12.45
CA GLU A 469 -23.93 21.98 11.80
C GLU A 469 -23.37 23.37 12.10
N GLN A 470 -23.10 23.68 13.38
CA GLN A 470 -22.56 24.97 13.79
C GLN A 470 -21.20 25.23 13.16
N LEU A 471 -20.33 24.21 13.12
CA LEU A 471 -18.99 24.30 12.56
C LEU A 471 -19.03 24.48 11.03
N VAL A 472 -19.86 23.69 10.34
CA VAL A 472 -20.06 23.78 8.90
C VAL A 472 -20.62 25.15 8.50
N LYS A 473 -21.66 25.65 9.22
CA LYS A 473 -22.21 26.99 8.96
C LYS A 473 -21.15 28.08 9.05
N ARG A 474 -20.30 28.03 10.08
CA ARG A 474 -19.18 28.97 10.24
C ARG A 474 -18.22 28.90 9.05
N ILE A 475 -17.70 27.70 8.72
CA ILE A 475 -16.75 27.49 7.63
C ILE A 475 -17.32 27.94 6.29
N VAL A 476 -18.57 27.58 6.00
CA VAL A 476 -19.23 27.95 4.73
C VAL A 476 -19.51 29.45 4.66
N SER A 477 -19.90 30.10 5.76
CA SER A 477 -20.12 31.55 5.83
C SER A 477 -18.83 32.34 5.60
N GLU A 478 -17.69 31.78 5.93
CA GLU A 478 -16.35 32.30 5.66
C GLU A 478 -15.86 31.98 4.22
N GLY A 479 -16.71 31.39 3.38
CA GLY A 479 -16.41 31.02 1.99
C GLY A 479 -15.63 29.70 1.85
N GLY A 480 -15.42 28.96 2.95
CA GLY A 480 -14.68 27.71 2.95
C GLY A 480 -15.52 26.52 2.45
N LYS A 481 -14.82 25.48 1.98
CA LYS A 481 -15.37 24.14 1.76
C LYS A 481 -14.89 23.19 2.86
N VAL A 482 -15.63 22.12 3.10
CA VAL A 482 -15.32 21.18 4.19
C VAL A 482 -15.53 19.74 3.75
N VAL A 483 -14.61 18.87 4.15
CA VAL A 483 -14.81 17.42 4.13
C VAL A 483 -15.10 16.94 5.55
N ILE A 484 -16.15 16.15 5.70
CA ILE A 484 -16.54 15.51 6.96
C ILE A 484 -16.22 14.04 6.87
N TRP A 485 -15.39 13.55 7.78
CA TRP A 485 -15.00 12.15 7.85
C TRP A 485 -15.86 11.43 8.89
N ALA A 486 -16.61 10.43 8.43
CA ALA A 486 -17.44 9.56 9.26
C ALA A 486 -17.15 8.08 8.95
N THR A 487 -17.02 7.28 10.00
CA THR A 487 -16.71 5.85 9.89
C THR A 487 -17.96 5.03 9.50
N PHE A 488 -19.11 5.40 10.03
CA PHE A 488 -20.35 4.65 9.83
C PHE A 488 -21.17 5.21 8.67
N ILE A 489 -21.64 4.31 7.78
CA ILE A 489 -22.47 4.70 6.62
C ILE A 489 -23.79 5.33 7.10
N HIS A 490 -24.34 4.84 8.21
CA HIS A 490 -25.53 5.43 8.82
C HIS A 490 -25.32 6.92 9.19
N THR A 491 -24.17 7.25 9.79
CA THR A 491 -23.80 8.64 10.09
C THR A 491 -23.66 9.48 8.84
N ILE A 492 -23.10 8.92 7.75
CA ILE A 492 -22.98 9.63 6.47
C ILE A 492 -24.36 10.04 5.95
N HIS A 493 -25.30 9.10 5.87
CA HIS A 493 -26.66 9.34 5.41
C HIS A 493 -27.46 10.23 6.35
N GLY A 494 -27.40 9.95 7.67
CA GLY A 494 -28.11 10.72 8.69
C GLY A 494 -27.66 12.17 8.75
N LEU A 495 -26.34 12.39 8.73
CA LEU A 495 -25.77 13.73 8.76
C LEU A 495 -26.06 14.51 7.47
N LYS A 496 -26.02 13.87 6.29
CA LYS A 496 -26.43 14.50 5.05
C LYS A 496 -27.87 14.96 5.10
N ASN A 497 -28.80 14.06 5.44
CA ASN A 497 -30.21 14.37 5.54
C ASN A 497 -30.46 15.53 6.53
N TYR A 498 -29.77 15.51 7.67
CA TYR A 498 -29.86 16.57 8.66
C TYR A 498 -29.37 17.92 8.14
N LEU A 499 -28.18 17.96 7.51
CA LEU A 499 -27.60 19.19 7.00
C LEU A 499 -28.43 19.76 5.82
N GLU A 500 -28.97 18.90 4.96
CA GLU A 500 -29.85 19.33 3.86
C GLU A 500 -31.16 19.95 4.35
N GLN A 501 -31.75 19.40 5.43
CA GLN A 501 -32.92 20.02 6.09
C GLN A 501 -32.60 21.41 6.66
N LYS A 502 -31.31 21.70 6.95
CA LYS A 502 -30.84 23.02 7.40
C LYS A 502 -30.38 23.91 6.24
N GLY A 503 -30.63 23.52 4.98
CA GLY A 503 -30.28 24.28 3.78
C GLY A 503 -28.79 24.22 3.41
N ILE A 504 -28.06 23.22 3.93
CA ILE A 504 -26.64 22.99 3.61
C ILE A 504 -26.55 21.82 2.64
N HIS A 505 -26.25 22.09 1.36
CA HIS A 505 -26.14 21.04 0.35
C HIS A 505 -24.86 20.24 0.50
N CYS A 506 -24.99 18.90 0.51
CA CYS A 506 -23.93 17.94 0.76
C CYS A 506 -23.87 16.85 -0.32
N GLN A 507 -22.69 16.27 -0.53
CA GLN A 507 -22.52 15.03 -1.30
C GLN A 507 -21.83 13.95 -0.45
N GLU A 508 -22.12 12.69 -0.77
CA GLU A 508 -21.62 11.51 -0.07
C GLU A 508 -20.56 10.78 -0.88
N LEU A 509 -19.50 10.34 -0.19
CA LEU A 509 -18.46 9.48 -0.77
C LEU A 509 -18.19 8.29 0.16
N TYR A 510 -18.63 7.10 -0.25
CA TYR A 510 -18.44 5.86 0.50
C TYR A 510 -18.28 4.64 -0.44
N GLY A 511 -18.20 3.42 0.10
CA GLY A 511 -17.91 2.21 -0.66
C GLY A 511 -18.85 1.95 -1.84
N ALA A 512 -20.14 2.22 -1.68
CA ALA A 512 -21.13 2.02 -2.74
C ALA A 512 -21.22 3.18 -3.76
N THR A 513 -20.56 4.33 -3.54
CA THR A 513 -20.52 5.41 -4.53
C THR A 513 -19.86 4.90 -5.81
N PRO A 514 -20.55 4.95 -6.99
CA PRO A 514 -20.03 4.42 -8.24
C PRO A 514 -18.69 5.07 -8.65
N VAL A 515 -17.81 4.26 -9.24
CA VAL A 515 -16.61 4.74 -9.93
C VAL A 515 -16.94 4.90 -11.41
N GLU A 516 -16.40 5.92 -12.06
CA GLU A 516 -16.64 6.16 -13.49
C GLU A 516 -16.13 4.98 -14.34
N ARG A 517 -16.95 4.52 -15.28
CA ARG A 517 -16.66 3.37 -16.16
C ARG A 517 -17.04 3.75 -17.58
N GLU A 518 -16.33 3.17 -18.58
CA GLU A 518 -16.80 3.21 -19.99
C GLU A 518 -18.22 2.62 -20.08
N GLY A 519 -19.14 3.33 -20.72
CA GLY A 519 -20.52 2.90 -20.91
C GLY A 519 -21.52 3.34 -19.84
N ILE A 520 -21.12 4.14 -18.85
CA ILE A 520 -22.06 4.93 -18.06
C ILE A 520 -22.28 6.25 -18.78
N ASP A 521 -23.05 6.20 -19.87
CA ASP A 521 -23.49 7.41 -20.61
C ASP A 521 -24.62 8.16 -19.89
N ASP A 522 -25.04 7.70 -18.71
CA ASP A 522 -26.05 8.37 -17.91
C ASP A 522 -25.42 9.55 -17.16
N GLU A 523 -25.59 10.75 -17.69
CA GLU A 523 -25.12 12.00 -17.08
C GLU A 523 -25.69 12.23 -15.66
N PHE A 524 -26.76 11.52 -15.30
CA PHE A 524 -27.42 11.64 -13.99
C PHE A 524 -26.77 10.79 -12.91
N VAL A 525 -25.90 9.83 -13.24
CA VAL A 525 -25.19 9.02 -12.23
C VAL A 525 -24.02 9.79 -11.66
N LEU A 526 -24.09 10.15 -10.38
CA LEU A 526 -23.03 10.81 -9.65
C LEU A 526 -21.92 9.79 -9.29
N THR A 527 -20.86 9.77 -10.08
CA THR A 527 -19.65 8.98 -9.78
C THR A 527 -18.74 9.71 -8.80
N ARG A 528 -17.78 8.99 -8.18
CA ARG A 528 -16.79 9.59 -7.27
C ARG A 528 -16.01 10.70 -7.94
N GLU A 529 -15.58 10.48 -9.16
CA GLU A 529 -14.81 11.41 -9.97
C GLU A 529 -15.63 12.68 -10.26
N ARG A 530 -16.88 12.53 -10.66
CA ARG A 530 -17.79 13.66 -10.93
C ARG A 530 -18.03 14.50 -9.67
N ILE A 531 -18.25 13.86 -8.51
CA ILE A 531 -18.42 14.57 -7.23
C ILE A 531 -17.15 15.35 -6.87
N VAL A 532 -15.97 14.73 -6.97
CA VAL A 532 -14.70 15.37 -6.63
C VAL A 532 -14.38 16.52 -7.59
N ASN A 533 -14.59 16.32 -8.90
CA ASN A 533 -14.38 17.36 -9.91
C ASN A 533 -15.33 18.54 -9.73
N ALA A 534 -16.62 18.29 -9.51
CA ALA A 534 -17.59 19.33 -9.18
C ALA A 534 -17.22 20.09 -7.90
N PHE A 535 -16.73 19.38 -6.87
CA PHE A 535 -16.31 20.02 -5.62
C PHE A 535 -15.08 20.91 -5.78
N GLN A 536 -14.26 20.69 -6.78
CA GLN A 536 -13.10 21.56 -7.06
C GLN A 536 -13.53 22.89 -7.72
N ASP A 537 -14.68 22.93 -8.40
CA ASP A 537 -15.20 24.14 -9.02
C ASP A 537 -15.56 25.18 -7.94
N PRO A 538 -15.09 26.45 -8.04
CA PRO A 538 -15.49 27.54 -7.14
C PRO A 538 -17.03 27.74 -7.07
N ASP A 539 -17.72 27.55 -8.18
CA ASP A 539 -19.18 27.76 -8.31
C ASP A 539 -20.01 26.51 -7.97
N CYS A 540 -19.36 25.48 -7.38
CA CYS A 540 -20.02 24.24 -6.97
C CYS A 540 -21.25 24.51 -6.09
N PRO A 541 -22.41 23.89 -6.40
CA PRO A 541 -23.65 24.09 -5.64
C PRO A 541 -23.60 23.53 -4.21
N PHE A 542 -22.66 22.62 -3.92
CA PHE A 542 -22.44 22.08 -2.57
C PHE A 542 -21.05 22.46 -2.05
N LYS A 543 -20.97 22.71 -0.74
CA LYS A 543 -19.71 23.08 -0.07
C LYS A 543 -19.24 22.03 0.91
N VAL A 544 -19.95 20.91 1.03
CA VAL A 544 -19.71 19.84 1.98
C VAL A 544 -19.64 18.49 1.27
N ILE A 545 -18.60 17.73 1.56
CA ILE A 545 -18.51 16.29 1.25
C ILE A 545 -18.50 15.53 2.57
N ILE A 546 -19.33 14.50 2.70
CA ILE A 546 -19.32 13.56 3.83
C ILE A 546 -18.76 12.24 3.32
N ALA A 547 -17.66 11.79 3.88
CA ALA A 547 -16.88 10.69 3.32
C ALA A 547 -16.48 9.64 4.34
N ASN A 548 -16.39 8.38 3.86
CA ASN A 548 -15.82 7.28 4.65
C ASN A 548 -14.33 7.17 4.40
N PRO A 549 -13.45 7.27 5.43
CA PRO A 549 -12.00 7.23 5.26
C PRO A 549 -11.50 5.88 4.74
N PHE A 550 -12.16 4.76 5.09
CA PHE A 550 -11.76 3.43 4.64
C PHE A 550 -11.97 3.21 3.13
N ALA A 551 -13.03 3.80 2.58
CA ALA A 551 -13.40 3.58 1.18
C ALA A 551 -12.79 4.56 0.20
N VAL A 552 -12.46 5.79 0.63
CA VAL A 552 -12.11 6.86 -0.29
C VAL A 552 -10.84 7.63 0.06
N ALA A 553 -10.30 7.45 1.28
CA ALA A 553 -9.10 8.19 1.69
C ALA A 553 -7.85 7.87 0.85
N GLU A 554 -7.80 6.77 0.14
CA GLU A 554 -6.68 6.43 -0.75
C GLU A 554 -6.77 7.10 -2.12
N SER A 555 -7.98 7.48 -2.57
CA SER A 555 -8.27 7.78 -3.98
C SER A 555 -8.64 9.23 -4.31
N ILE A 556 -9.05 10.03 -3.34
CA ILE A 556 -9.48 11.40 -3.60
C ILE A 556 -8.40 12.43 -3.29
N SER A 557 -8.45 13.56 -3.99
CA SER A 557 -7.56 14.71 -3.77
C SER A 557 -8.41 15.97 -3.70
N LEU A 558 -8.49 16.61 -2.55
CA LEU A 558 -9.37 17.76 -2.27
C LEU A 558 -8.59 19.04 -1.98
N HIS A 559 -7.27 18.99 -1.86
CA HIS A 559 -6.42 20.10 -1.39
C HIS A 559 -6.47 21.36 -2.26
N LYS A 560 -6.90 21.25 -3.52
CA LYS A 560 -7.04 22.42 -4.42
C LYS A 560 -8.22 23.33 -4.03
N ALA A 561 -9.25 22.76 -3.38
CA ALA A 561 -10.50 23.46 -3.09
C ALA A 561 -10.92 23.41 -1.61
N CYS A 562 -10.44 22.45 -0.84
CA CYS A 562 -10.86 22.20 0.53
C CYS A 562 -9.68 22.22 1.47
N HIS A 563 -9.78 23.01 2.54
CA HIS A 563 -8.75 23.19 3.55
C HIS A 563 -9.27 22.95 4.98
N ASN A 564 -10.49 22.42 5.11
CA ASN A 564 -11.10 22.12 6.40
C ASN A 564 -11.59 20.67 6.42
N ALA A 565 -11.19 19.91 7.44
CA ALA A 565 -11.68 18.56 7.69
C ALA A 565 -12.30 18.48 9.09
N ILE A 566 -13.48 17.87 9.18
CA ILE A 566 -14.18 17.58 10.43
C ILE A 566 -14.23 16.06 10.59
N TYR A 567 -13.74 15.56 11.72
CA TYR A 567 -13.79 14.15 12.08
C TYR A 567 -14.92 13.95 13.10
N VAL A 568 -15.98 13.29 12.66
CA VAL A 568 -17.16 12.97 13.51
C VAL A 568 -16.95 11.66 14.26
N GLU A 569 -16.29 10.71 13.62
CA GLU A 569 -15.95 9.41 14.17
C GLU A 569 -14.55 9.00 13.74
N ARG A 570 -13.87 8.28 14.61
CA ARG A 570 -12.52 7.74 14.33
C ARG A 570 -12.40 6.36 14.94
N SER A 571 -11.76 5.43 14.23
CA SER A 571 -11.38 4.11 14.75
C SER A 571 -9.96 4.14 15.32
N PHE A 572 -9.49 3.03 15.86
CA PHE A 572 -8.11 2.87 16.32
C PHE A 572 -7.09 2.78 15.16
N ASN A 573 -7.54 2.74 13.89
CA ASN A 573 -6.68 2.62 12.73
C ASN A 573 -6.01 3.95 12.37
N ALA A 574 -4.76 4.11 12.79
CA ALA A 574 -3.99 5.32 12.55
C ALA A 574 -3.63 5.54 11.06
N ALA A 575 -3.46 4.47 10.28
CA ALA A 575 -3.07 4.58 8.88
C ALA A 575 -4.15 5.29 8.05
N HIS A 576 -5.41 4.86 8.14
CA HIS A 576 -6.53 5.51 7.45
C HIS A 576 -6.73 6.95 7.91
N PHE A 577 -6.51 7.21 9.20
CA PHE A 577 -6.59 8.56 9.75
C PHE A 577 -5.52 9.48 9.15
N VAL A 578 -4.25 9.06 9.12
CA VAL A 578 -3.16 9.82 8.49
C VAL A 578 -3.43 10.03 7.00
N GLN A 579 -3.86 8.99 6.29
CA GLN A 579 -4.20 9.09 4.87
C GLN A 579 -5.33 10.09 4.60
N SER A 580 -6.38 10.13 5.43
CA SER A 580 -7.48 11.08 5.28
C SER A 580 -7.03 12.54 5.47
N LYS A 581 -6.10 12.80 6.40
CA LYS A 581 -5.47 14.12 6.57
C LYS A 581 -4.75 14.58 5.30
N ASP A 582 -4.05 13.67 4.64
CA ASP A 582 -3.27 13.97 3.43
C ASP A 582 -4.16 14.26 2.20
N ARG A 583 -5.50 14.14 2.29
CA ARG A 583 -6.42 14.50 1.19
C ARG A 583 -6.56 16.01 1.02
N ILE A 584 -6.41 16.76 2.09
CA ILE A 584 -6.50 18.24 2.08
C ILE A 584 -5.17 18.92 2.43
N HIS A 585 -4.17 18.18 2.94
CA HIS A 585 -2.87 18.69 3.34
C HIS A 585 -1.74 17.95 2.63
N ARG A 586 -1.39 18.43 1.45
CA ARG A 586 -0.39 17.79 0.59
C ARG A 586 0.37 18.83 -0.22
N TYR A 587 1.41 18.40 -0.93
CA TYR A 587 2.16 19.27 -1.84
C TYR A 587 1.24 19.94 -2.88
N GLY A 588 1.54 21.20 -3.19
CA GLY A 588 0.74 22.01 -4.12
C GLY A 588 -0.21 23.00 -3.43
N LEU A 589 -0.25 23.01 -2.09
CA LEU A 589 -0.93 24.07 -1.35
C LEU A 589 -0.25 25.42 -1.60
N LYS A 590 -1.05 26.46 -1.86
CA LYS A 590 -0.54 27.82 -2.06
C LYS A 590 0.10 28.32 -0.76
N PRO A 591 1.21 29.08 -0.84
CA PRO A 591 1.77 29.74 0.35
C PRO A 591 0.71 30.56 1.09
N GLY A 592 0.68 30.41 2.42
CA GLY A 592 -0.32 31.08 3.27
C GLY A 592 -1.65 30.34 3.41
N THR A 593 -1.86 29.22 2.71
CA THR A 593 -3.05 28.38 2.94
C THR A 593 -2.95 27.71 4.31
N VAL A 594 -3.98 27.87 5.14
CA VAL A 594 -4.11 27.20 6.43
C VAL A 594 -5.05 26.03 6.28
N THR A 595 -4.53 24.82 6.56
CA THR A 595 -5.34 23.61 6.63
C THR A 595 -5.79 23.37 8.06
N ASN A 596 -7.09 23.14 8.27
CA ASN A 596 -7.70 23.01 9.59
C ASN A 596 -8.26 21.62 9.80
N TYR A 597 -7.97 21.01 10.97
CA TYR A 597 -8.54 19.76 11.42
C TYR A 597 -9.35 19.97 12.69
N TYR A 598 -10.62 19.56 12.65
CA TYR A 598 -11.56 19.64 13.76
C TYR A 598 -12.00 18.22 14.17
N PHE A 599 -12.09 17.98 15.47
CA PHE A 599 -12.47 16.69 16.03
C PHE A 599 -13.71 16.89 16.91
N VAL A 600 -14.76 16.10 16.66
CA VAL A 600 -15.99 16.15 17.45
C VAL A 600 -16.09 14.86 18.25
N LEU A 601 -16.08 14.97 19.58
CA LEU A 601 -16.09 13.85 20.51
C LEU A 601 -17.28 13.95 21.44
N SER A 602 -17.94 12.83 21.70
CA SER A 602 -18.92 12.73 22.78
C SER A 602 -18.16 12.68 24.12
N GLN A 603 -18.51 13.62 25.00
CA GLN A 603 -17.88 13.78 26.31
C GLN A 603 -18.15 12.57 27.20
N ASP A 604 -17.21 12.22 28.05
CA ASP A 604 -17.28 11.11 29.01
C ASP A 604 -17.59 9.74 28.38
N THR A 605 -17.10 9.52 27.17
CA THR A 605 -17.23 8.27 26.42
C THR A 605 -15.88 7.65 26.05
N ILE A 606 -15.90 6.44 25.49
CA ILE A 606 -14.68 5.78 24.96
C ILE A 606 -14.00 6.58 23.87
N GLU A 607 -14.67 7.53 23.23
CA GLU A 607 -14.09 8.33 22.14
C GLU A 607 -12.93 9.20 22.61
N GLU A 608 -12.92 9.64 23.88
CA GLU A 608 -11.78 10.39 24.43
C GLU A 608 -10.52 9.50 24.55
N THR A 609 -10.72 8.22 24.91
CA THR A 609 -9.62 7.25 24.95
C THR A 609 -9.14 6.93 23.53
N ILE A 610 -10.05 6.71 22.59
CA ILE A 610 -9.71 6.49 21.16
C ILE A 610 -8.92 7.67 20.62
N ASP A 611 -9.34 8.89 20.88
CA ASP A 611 -8.65 10.11 20.46
C ASP A 611 -7.21 10.17 20.98
N SER A 612 -7.04 9.92 22.27
CA SER A 612 -5.73 9.93 22.92
C SER A 612 -4.80 8.85 22.37
N ARG A 613 -5.30 7.63 22.19
CA ARG A 613 -4.53 6.50 21.65
C ARG A 613 -4.17 6.72 20.18
N LEU A 614 -5.12 7.25 19.39
CA LEU A 614 -4.90 7.55 17.98
C LEU A 614 -3.86 8.65 17.80
N ALA A 615 -3.89 9.70 18.63
CA ALA A 615 -2.88 10.76 18.62
C ALA A 615 -1.47 10.22 18.95
N GLU A 616 -1.37 9.27 19.89
CA GLU A 616 -0.10 8.60 20.20
C GLU A 616 0.39 7.73 19.03
N LYS A 617 -0.51 6.92 18.44
CA LYS A 617 -0.18 6.10 17.26
C LYS A 617 0.26 6.98 16.08
N GLU A 618 -0.45 8.08 15.82
CA GLU A 618 -0.11 9.05 14.76
C GLU A 618 1.28 9.66 14.99
N ARG A 619 1.59 10.10 16.22
CA ARG A 619 2.91 10.64 16.56
C ARG A 619 4.01 9.64 16.30
N ARG A 620 3.86 8.40 16.76
CA ARG A 620 4.82 7.31 16.55
C ARG A 620 4.99 7.00 15.05
N MET A 621 3.89 6.91 14.29
CA MET A 621 3.96 6.71 12.83
C MET A 621 4.72 7.84 12.15
N THR A 622 4.46 9.09 12.51
CA THR A 622 5.13 10.26 11.96
C THR A 622 6.63 10.22 12.27
N GLU A 623 7.01 9.94 13.51
CA GLU A 623 8.42 9.81 13.92
C GLU A 623 9.14 8.70 13.10
N ILE A 624 8.53 7.54 12.93
CA ILE A 624 9.07 6.45 12.14
C ILE A 624 9.16 6.84 10.66
N MET A 625 8.14 7.49 10.12
CA MET A 625 8.12 7.95 8.73
C MET A 625 9.19 9.00 8.45
N GLU A 626 9.54 9.85 9.40
CA GLU A 626 10.56 10.89 9.23
C GLU A 626 11.97 10.36 9.51
N SER A 627 12.16 9.44 10.45
CA SER A 627 13.49 9.00 10.91
C SER A 627 14.03 7.80 10.14
N MET A 628 13.18 6.86 9.71
CA MET A 628 13.62 5.59 9.15
C MET A 628 13.65 5.59 7.62
N PRO A 629 14.69 5.01 6.98
CA PRO A 629 14.72 4.81 5.53
C PRO A 629 13.57 3.91 5.02
N ILE A 630 13.29 2.83 5.74
CA ILE A 630 12.12 1.96 5.56
C ILE A 630 11.30 2.03 6.83
N PRO A 631 10.12 2.69 6.82
CA PRO A 631 9.28 2.77 8.01
C PRO A 631 8.67 1.41 8.34
N LEU A 632 8.88 0.97 9.58
CA LEU A 632 8.31 -0.24 10.16
C LEU A 632 7.33 0.15 11.25
N PHE A 633 6.07 -0.24 11.13
CA PHE A 633 5.01 0.24 12.01
C PHE A 633 4.69 -0.69 13.19
N ASN A 634 5.17 -1.94 13.21
CA ASN A 634 5.06 -2.89 14.34
C ASN A 634 3.69 -2.80 15.05
N ASN A 635 2.62 -3.14 14.36
CA ASN A 635 1.25 -3.13 14.88
C ASN A 635 0.68 -1.74 15.30
N ILE A 636 1.41 -0.65 15.05
CA ILE A 636 0.93 0.72 15.37
C ILE A 636 -0.29 1.09 14.52
N SER A 637 -0.35 0.58 13.28
CA SER A 637 -1.45 0.83 12.34
C SER A 637 -2.66 -0.07 12.55
N GLU A 638 -2.54 -1.12 13.36
CA GLU A 638 -3.65 -2.05 13.61
C GLU A 638 -4.83 -1.35 14.30
N ASP A 639 -6.01 -1.90 14.06
CA ASP A 639 -7.22 -1.56 14.79
C ASP A 639 -7.06 -1.86 16.29
N LEU A 640 -8.09 -2.21 16.99
CA LEU A 640 -8.08 -2.46 18.42
C LEU A 640 -7.07 -3.56 18.80
N GLY A 641 -6.04 -3.20 19.56
CA GLY A 641 -5.07 -4.12 20.18
C GLY A 641 -5.31 -4.26 21.70
N ASP A 642 -4.59 -5.20 22.33
CA ASP A 642 -4.71 -5.45 23.79
C ASP A 642 -4.42 -4.20 24.62
N GLU A 643 -3.44 -3.40 24.23
CA GLU A 643 -3.10 -2.14 24.89
C GLU A 643 -4.25 -1.11 24.81
N ASP A 644 -4.99 -1.11 23.71
CA ASP A 644 -6.14 -0.22 23.53
C ASP A 644 -7.30 -0.67 24.41
N ILE A 645 -7.57 -1.98 24.54
CA ILE A 645 -8.58 -2.55 25.43
C ILE A 645 -8.25 -2.20 26.89
N LYS A 646 -7.02 -2.40 27.32
CA LYS A 646 -6.57 -2.02 28.68
C LYS A 646 -6.76 -0.54 28.95
N ALA A 647 -6.48 0.31 27.96
CA ALA A 647 -6.71 1.77 28.09
C ALA A 647 -8.20 2.10 28.26
N LEU A 648 -9.11 1.43 27.52
CA LEU A 648 -10.56 1.59 27.66
C LEU A 648 -11.04 1.22 29.07
N ILE A 649 -10.64 0.06 29.59
CA ILE A 649 -10.99 -0.42 30.93
C ILE A 649 -10.48 0.57 31.99
N LYS A 650 -9.23 0.98 31.90
CA LYS A 650 -8.61 1.92 32.83
C LYS A 650 -9.35 3.26 32.88
N ASP A 651 -9.75 3.78 31.72
CA ASP A 651 -10.49 5.04 31.64
C ASP A 651 -11.89 4.92 32.23
N TYR A 652 -12.62 3.84 31.93
CA TYR A 652 -13.92 3.57 32.53
C TYR A 652 -13.85 3.51 34.06
N VAL A 653 -12.91 2.73 34.62
CA VAL A 653 -12.71 2.64 36.07
C VAL A 653 -12.36 4.00 36.67
N ARG A 654 -11.61 4.83 35.99
CA ARG A 654 -11.24 6.20 36.44
C ARG A 654 -12.48 7.11 36.47
N ARG A 655 -13.35 7.03 35.45
CA ARG A 655 -14.58 7.86 35.36
C ARG A 655 -15.61 7.45 36.38
N THR A 656 -15.85 6.15 36.56
CA THR A 656 -16.82 5.61 37.51
C THR A 656 -16.42 5.77 38.99
N LYS A 657 -15.13 5.88 39.32
CA LYS A 657 -14.64 6.19 40.68
C LYS A 657 -14.74 7.66 41.04
N LYS A 658 -14.94 8.56 40.09
CA LYS A 658 -15.09 10.01 40.32
C LYS A 658 -16.55 10.45 40.40
N SER A 659 -17.48 9.63 39.94
CA SER A 659 -18.92 9.80 40.11
C SER A 659 -19.39 9.13 41.39
#